data_051ae1e9817052e5a1694846232e0f5c
#
_entry.id   051ae1e9817052e5a1694846232e0f5c
#
_cell.length_a   1.000
_cell.length_b   1.000
_cell.length_c   1.000
_cell.angle_alpha   90.00
_cell.angle_beta   90.00
_cell.angle_gamma   90.00
#
_symmetry.space_group_name_H-M   'P 1'
#
loop_
_entity.id
_entity.type
_entity.pdbx_description
1 polymer ?
#
loop_
_entity_poly.entity_id
_entity_poly.type
_entity_poly.pdbx_seq_one_letter_code
_entity_poly.pdbx_strand_id
1 'polypeptide(L)'
;LLKEYWDLFREWVKNTLRSRIFWLGIVCTLFLAVLVVRLFQLQILDGAAYYDSYVSRTKKEITTTATRGTIYDRNGVVLAGNEAVYNLTVKDTSEYTKANGDFNEMLLRLIEIVKKYDGTIVTELPVIIDDDGQFAYSGKDSAIRQLIRDVYGTSYIEEKSKEGEDVYTYDAETVMKRLMKVSYNFTTRWENAETISKEDALAICNIRYAMRLTAYAKYKSTTICSDISPELQSAILENQQQLLGVEVEQSERRVYPDGVYFSNILGYTGKPSTQELETLQESDSTYEATDMVGKDGLEQYYESELAGTKGNDTVYLNNVGQILDTIDSEPSVRGNDVYLTIDHDLQVAVYNIVEQRLADVLVGKLTIEDFEADDSTLASEFQISVKDVYYQMFNNNILDEKHFSDDGASEAEKQILSLYEGESTLAIRHILEEMVPGATIQSELTEDMQDYMEYVYTFLREKGVITASEIDTSDETFLAWKNTEISFYDFLSYVISKGWIDSSKLGAESAYSDSSQVMSQILSFCEENLSADSGFRKLVYKKLIHNEQLSGNLVCLALIDQGILDVDNSSYEELQNGDAQTAFTFIREKIGNTELTPAQIALDPCSGSAIVTDTTTGELLAMVSYPGYDLNKLSGTVDAEYWNKLINDQSEPLYDKATQVRIAPGSVYKLVTTSAGLEEGVIDSSEYINCIGTFDKLDHPRCWIARETGGEHGPLNTAGAIEQSCNFYFYEVGYRLSLNENGEYDAERGLAMLRKXXXXXXX
;
A
#
# COMPACT_ATOMS: atom_id res chain seq x y z
N LEU A 1 25.68 37.30 -102.35
CA LEU A 1 24.77 36.33 -101.67
C LEU A 1 25.17 36.13 -100.20
N LEU A 2 26.41 35.68 -99.84
CA LEU A 2 26.82 35.44 -98.43
C LEU A 2 26.86 36.76 -97.59
N LYS A 3 27.27 37.91 -98.23
CA LYS A 3 27.31 39.21 -97.56
C LYS A 3 25.89 39.70 -97.29
N GLU A 4 24.98 39.53 -98.26
CA GLU A 4 23.57 39.95 -98.13
C GLU A 4 22.84 39.11 -97.00
N TYR A 5 23.09 37.80 -96.93
CA TYR A 5 22.55 36.96 -95.85
C TYR A 5 23.11 37.40 -94.47
N TRP A 6 24.40 37.82 -94.41
CA TRP A 6 25.03 38.29 -93.22
C TRP A 6 24.45 39.65 -92.74
N ASP A 7 24.18 40.52 -93.65
CA ASP A 7 23.59 41.86 -93.37
C ASP A 7 22.13 41.70 -92.95
N LEU A 8 21.33 40.80 -93.58
CA LEU A 8 19.96 40.47 -93.16
C LEU A 8 19.92 39.81 -91.79
N PHE A 9 20.85 38.88 -91.50
CA PHE A 9 20.98 38.27 -90.22
C PHE A 9 21.31 39.27 -89.14
N ARG A 10 22.19 40.15 -89.37
CA ARG A 10 22.64 41.25 -88.48
C ARG A 10 21.48 42.21 -88.19
N GLU A 11 20.69 42.53 -89.15
CA GLU A 11 19.51 43.40 -89.03
C GLU A 11 18.41 42.69 -88.26
N TRP A 12 18.18 41.41 -88.49
CA TRP A 12 17.24 40.56 -87.74
C TRP A 12 17.65 40.44 -86.25
N VAL A 13 18.89 40.15 -85.98
CA VAL A 13 19.43 40.09 -84.59
C VAL A 13 19.22 41.42 -83.87
N LYS A 14 19.52 42.57 -84.56
CA LYS A 14 19.39 43.93 -84.00
C LYS A 14 17.92 44.25 -83.66
N ASN A 15 16.98 43.85 -84.54
CA ASN A 15 15.56 44.08 -84.34
C ASN A 15 15.00 43.19 -83.22
N THR A 16 15.45 41.95 -83.20
CA THR A 16 15.07 40.98 -82.11
C THR A 16 15.56 41.50 -80.77
N LEU A 17 16.80 41.97 -80.65
CA LEU A 17 17.35 42.49 -79.39
C LEU A 17 16.68 43.79 -78.93
N ARG A 18 16.07 44.55 -79.85
CA ARG A 18 15.30 45.78 -79.54
C ARG A 18 13.85 45.47 -79.15
N SER A 19 13.36 44.25 -79.40
CA SER A 19 11.98 43.84 -79.12
C SER A 19 11.76 43.67 -77.63
N ARG A 20 10.74 44.31 -77.06
CA ARG A 20 10.33 44.16 -75.66
C ARG A 20 9.87 42.72 -75.39
N ILE A 21 9.27 42.05 -76.41
CA ILE A 21 8.80 40.67 -76.32
C ILE A 21 10.00 39.74 -76.16
N PHE A 22 11.12 40.03 -76.87
CA PHE A 22 12.34 39.20 -76.77
C PHE A 22 12.92 39.24 -75.33
N TRP A 23 13.00 40.47 -74.74
CA TRP A 23 13.47 40.57 -73.35
C TRP A 23 12.53 39.95 -72.36
N LEU A 24 11.20 40.07 -72.56
CA LEU A 24 10.20 39.41 -71.76
C LEU A 24 10.38 37.86 -71.86
N GLY A 25 10.63 37.36 -73.07
CA GLY A 25 10.91 35.93 -73.30
C GLY A 25 12.17 35.49 -72.56
N ILE A 26 13.25 36.29 -72.58
CA ILE A 26 14.47 35.94 -71.83
C ILE A 26 14.17 35.88 -70.33
N VAL A 27 13.42 36.88 -69.78
CA VAL A 27 13.07 36.94 -68.37
C VAL A 27 12.23 35.67 -68.00
N CYS A 28 11.23 35.31 -68.81
CA CYS A 28 10.39 34.12 -68.59
C CYS A 28 11.23 32.84 -68.67
N THR A 29 12.17 32.74 -69.63
CA THR A 29 13.06 31.59 -69.74
C THR A 29 13.99 31.48 -68.53
N LEU A 30 14.49 32.60 -68.06
CA LEU A 30 15.36 32.66 -66.87
C LEU A 30 14.58 32.18 -65.60
N PHE A 31 13.34 32.65 -65.42
CA PHE A 31 12.47 32.19 -64.36
C PHE A 31 12.22 30.67 -64.50
N LEU A 32 11.91 30.19 -65.70
CA LEU A 32 11.71 28.73 -65.95
C LEU A 32 12.98 27.94 -65.59
N ALA A 33 14.16 28.49 -66.00
CA ALA A 33 15.45 27.84 -65.71
C ALA A 33 15.68 27.75 -64.18
N VAL A 34 15.35 28.84 -63.47
CA VAL A 34 15.46 28.85 -61.98
C VAL A 34 14.50 27.77 -61.37
N LEU A 35 13.28 27.70 -61.87
CA LEU A 35 12.30 26.68 -61.43
C LEU A 35 12.80 25.23 -61.70
N VAL A 36 13.35 24.99 -62.89
CA VAL A 36 13.91 23.70 -63.26
C VAL A 36 15.10 23.34 -62.37
N VAL A 37 16.01 24.29 -62.10
CA VAL A 37 17.15 24.09 -61.21
C VAL A 37 16.65 23.80 -59.78
N ARG A 38 15.63 24.53 -59.33
CA ARG A 38 15.05 24.31 -57.99
C ARG A 38 14.35 22.93 -57.92
N LEU A 39 13.62 22.55 -58.97
CA LEU A 39 12.99 21.26 -59.03
C LEU A 39 14.03 20.12 -59.05
N PHE A 40 15.11 20.30 -59.79
CA PHE A 40 16.24 19.35 -59.82
C PHE A 40 16.87 19.24 -58.46
N GLN A 41 17.10 20.37 -57.78
CA GLN A 41 17.63 20.36 -56.42
C GLN A 41 16.71 19.59 -55.47
N LEU A 42 15.41 19.90 -55.44
CA LEU A 42 14.44 19.31 -54.54
C LEU A 42 14.24 17.79 -54.84
N GLN A 43 14.24 17.37 -56.09
CA GLN A 43 13.96 15.98 -56.47
C GLN A 43 15.19 15.09 -56.53
N ILE A 44 16.34 15.62 -56.92
CA ILE A 44 17.53 14.79 -57.15
C ILE A 44 18.59 15.01 -56.03
N LEU A 45 18.94 16.23 -55.71
CA LEU A 45 19.99 16.46 -54.70
C LEU A 45 19.47 16.31 -53.27
N ASP A 46 18.32 16.89 -52.99
CA ASP A 46 17.72 16.86 -51.65
C ASP A 46 16.65 15.75 -51.52
N GLY A 47 16.28 15.06 -52.60
CA GLY A 47 15.20 14.09 -52.65
C GLY A 47 15.37 12.96 -51.65
N ALA A 48 16.57 12.42 -51.52
CA ALA A 48 16.87 11.35 -50.55
C ALA A 48 16.67 11.85 -49.11
N ALA A 49 17.15 13.04 -48.79
CA ALA A 49 17.00 13.62 -47.46
C ALA A 49 15.53 13.89 -47.11
N TYR A 50 14.73 14.38 -48.07
CA TYR A 50 13.29 14.58 -47.87
C TYR A 50 12.56 13.24 -47.74
N TYR A 51 12.94 12.22 -48.51
CA TYR A 51 12.38 10.89 -48.42
C TYR A 51 12.71 10.27 -47.05
N ASP A 52 13.98 10.35 -46.62
CA ASP A 52 14.41 9.84 -45.32
C ASP A 52 13.68 10.56 -44.16
N SER A 53 13.51 11.88 -44.25
CA SER A 53 12.77 12.68 -43.29
C SER A 53 11.27 12.27 -43.25
N TYR A 54 10.67 12.01 -44.41
CA TYR A 54 9.28 11.56 -44.52
C TYR A 54 9.13 10.15 -43.89
N VAL A 55 10.01 9.23 -44.25
CA VAL A 55 10.02 7.84 -43.73
C VAL A 55 10.22 7.87 -42.21
N SER A 56 11.18 8.63 -41.71
CA SER A 56 11.46 8.79 -40.29
C SER A 56 10.26 9.33 -39.50
N ARG A 57 9.48 10.24 -40.09
CA ARG A 57 8.28 10.81 -39.45
C ARG A 57 7.07 9.89 -39.49
N THR A 58 6.99 8.99 -40.43
CA THR A 58 5.84 8.09 -40.63
C THR A 58 6.14 6.66 -40.18
N LYS A 59 7.41 6.26 -40.13
CA LYS A 59 7.85 4.96 -39.65
C LYS A 59 7.98 5.03 -38.13
N LYS A 60 7.31 4.13 -37.43
CA LYS A 60 7.38 3.99 -35.98
C LYS A 60 7.58 2.54 -35.58
N GLU A 61 8.26 2.32 -34.49
CA GLU A 61 8.38 1.02 -33.83
C GLU A 61 7.36 0.98 -32.71
N ILE A 62 6.60 -0.09 -32.65
CA ILE A 62 5.58 -0.36 -31.63
C ILE A 62 5.97 -1.65 -30.93
N THR A 63 6.27 -1.57 -29.64
CA THR A 63 6.58 -2.74 -28.82
C THR A 63 5.29 -3.50 -28.48
N THR A 64 5.34 -4.82 -28.58
CA THR A 64 4.27 -5.72 -28.08
C THR A 64 4.78 -6.44 -26.84
N THR A 65 3.96 -6.49 -25.80
CA THR A 65 4.34 -7.11 -24.52
C THR A 65 4.52 -8.63 -24.71
N ALA A 66 5.44 -9.21 -23.93
CA ALA A 66 5.63 -10.66 -23.86
C ALA A 66 4.75 -11.24 -22.74
N THR A 67 4.28 -12.46 -22.91
CA THR A 67 3.62 -13.23 -21.86
C THR A 67 4.65 -13.56 -20.78
N ARG A 68 4.34 -13.23 -19.52
CA ARG A 68 5.22 -13.49 -18.39
C ARG A 68 5.33 -14.98 -18.09
N GLY A 69 6.49 -15.48 -17.70
CA GLY A 69 6.74 -16.87 -17.32
C GLY A 69 5.89 -17.27 -16.09
N THR A 70 5.60 -18.56 -15.96
CA THR A 70 4.82 -19.12 -14.84
C THR A 70 5.78 -19.54 -13.71
N ILE A 71 5.36 -19.35 -12.46
CA ILE A 71 6.09 -19.87 -11.28
C ILE A 71 5.36 -21.14 -10.82
N TYR A 72 6.08 -22.22 -10.73
CA TYR A 72 5.59 -23.54 -10.31
C TYR A 72 6.25 -23.98 -9.00
N ASP A 73 5.53 -24.81 -8.27
CA ASP A 73 6.11 -25.58 -7.17
C ASP A 73 7.00 -26.71 -7.74
N ARG A 74 7.60 -27.53 -6.87
CA ARG A 74 8.46 -28.66 -7.26
C ARG A 74 7.71 -29.75 -8.06
N ASN A 75 6.38 -29.83 -7.93
CA ASN A 75 5.52 -30.85 -8.54
C ASN A 75 4.84 -30.36 -9.82
N GLY A 76 5.03 -29.07 -10.19
CA GLY A 76 4.40 -28.46 -11.37
C GLY A 76 3.04 -27.82 -11.07
N VAL A 77 2.69 -27.58 -9.80
CA VAL A 77 1.50 -26.82 -9.41
C VAL A 77 1.77 -25.34 -9.67
N VAL A 78 0.82 -24.66 -10.30
CA VAL A 78 0.96 -23.22 -10.62
C VAL A 78 0.80 -22.40 -9.34
N LEU A 79 1.83 -21.63 -9.00
CA LEU A 79 1.83 -20.69 -7.87
C LEU A 79 1.56 -19.26 -8.33
N ALA A 80 2.09 -18.88 -9.50
CA ALA A 80 1.82 -17.60 -10.17
C ALA A 80 1.72 -17.85 -11.67
N GLY A 81 0.56 -17.54 -12.24
CA GLY A 81 0.27 -17.77 -13.66
C GLY A 81 -0.34 -16.56 -14.33
N ASN A 82 -0.73 -16.71 -15.59
CA ASN A 82 -1.38 -15.65 -16.36
C ASN A 82 -2.76 -16.13 -16.79
N GLU A 83 -3.76 -15.27 -16.66
CA GLU A 83 -5.13 -15.52 -17.09
C GLU A 83 -5.49 -14.53 -18.19
N ALA A 84 -6.10 -15.05 -19.27
CA ALA A 84 -6.56 -14.19 -20.36
C ALA A 84 -7.80 -13.41 -19.90
N VAL A 85 -7.71 -12.08 -20.00
CA VAL A 85 -8.79 -11.17 -19.65
C VAL A 85 -9.09 -10.27 -20.85
N TYR A 86 -10.23 -9.59 -20.82
CA TYR A 86 -10.61 -8.63 -21.86
C TYR A 86 -10.67 -7.25 -21.22
N ASN A 87 -9.99 -6.30 -21.85
CA ASN A 87 -9.97 -4.90 -21.44
C ASN A 87 -10.75 -4.06 -22.43
N LEU A 88 -11.45 -3.07 -21.91
CA LEU A 88 -12.12 -2.05 -22.70
C LEU A 88 -11.13 -0.91 -22.93
N THR A 89 -10.87 -0.58 -24.19
CA THR A 89 -9.91 0.45 -24.57
C THR A 89 -10.54 1.51 -25.45
N VAL A 90 -9.97 2.72 -25.43
CA VAL A 90 -10.37 3.84 -26.30
C VAL A 90 -9.15 4.34 -27.06
N LYS A 91 -9.30 4.51 -28.38
CA LYS A 91 -8.30 5.12 -29.26
C LYS A 91 -8.70 6.55 -29.61
N ASP A 92 -7.71 7.45 -29.72
CA ASP A 92 -7.93 8.82 -30.19
C ASP A 92 -8.17 8.79 -31.71
N THR A 93 -9.43 8.70 -32.09
CA THR A 93 -9.83 8.87 -33.50
C THR A 93 -9.92 10.36 -33.77
N SER A 94 -9.19 10.87 -34.73
CA SER A 94 -9.18 12.31 -35.08
C SER A 94 -10.57 12.88 -35.41
N GLU A 95 -11.58 12.04 -35.56
CA GLU A 95 -12.95 12.44 -35.85
C GLU A 95 -13.58 13.25 -34.71
N TYR A 96 -13.14 13.00 -33.46
CA TYR A 96 -13.64 13.70 -32.28
C TYR A 96 -12.93 15.04 -32.00
N THR A 97 -11.80 15.34 -32.65
CA THR A 97 -11.04 16.57 -32.40
C THR A 97 -11.77 17.83 -32.80
N LYS A 98 -12.79 17.71 -33.64
CA LYS A 98 -13.58 18.87 -34.15
C LYS A 98 -14.91 19.07 -33.40
N ALA A 99 -15.33 18.10 -32.62
CA ALA A 99 -16.64 18.11 -31.91
C ALA A 99 -16.53 17.47 -30.53
N ASN A 100 -15.87 18.17 -29.61
CA ASN A 100 -15.64 17.67 -28.24
C ASN A 100 -16.94 17.33 -27.47
N GLY A 101 -18.06 17.99 -27.82
CA GLY A 101 -19.36 17.66 -27.26
C GLY A 101 -19.82 16.24 -27.63
N ASP A 102 -19.60 15.88 -28.89
CA ASP A 102 -19.95 14.51 -29.38
C ASP A 102 -19.11 13.45 -28.68
N PHE A 103 -17.85 13.75 -28.38
CA PHE A 103 -16.97 12.83 -27.67
C PHE A 103 -17.42 12.62 -26.22
N ASN A 104 -17.77 13.70 -25.51
CA ASN A 104 -18.31 13.61 -24.15
C ASN A 104 -19.63 12.82 -24.12
N GLU A 105 -20.47 13.00 -25.13
CA GLU A 105 -21.74 12.26 -25.28
C GLU A 105 -21.48 10.75 -25.48
N MET A 106 -20.51 10.41 -26.31
CA MET A 106 -20.11 9.01 -26.54
C MET A 106 -19.57 8.40 -25.24
N LEU A 107 -18.72 9.14 -24.52
CA LEU A 107 -18.17 8.68 -23.23
C LEU A 107 -19.28 8.50 -22.18
N LEU A 108 -20.27 9.40 -22.14
CA LEU A 108 -21.39 9.28 -21.21
C LEU A 108 -22.17 7.96 -21.47
N ARG A 109 -22.48 7.68 -22.73
CA ARG A 109 -23.13 6.41 -23.12
C ARG A 109 -22.28 5.20 -22.74
N LEU A 110 -20.98 5.29 -22.96
CA LEU A 110 -20.04 4.23 -22.59
C LEU A 110 -20.09 3.98 -21.07
N ILE A 111 -20.03 5.06 -20.28
CA ILE A 111 -20.09 5.00 -18.81
C ILE A 111 -21.43 4.37 -18.35
N GLU A 112 -22.54 4.74 -18.97
CA GLU A 112 -23.86 4.15 -18.66
C GLU A 112 -23.87 2.63 -18.91
N ILE A 113 -23.25 2.17 -20.00
CA ILE A 113 -23.13 0.74 -20.30
C ILE A 113 -22.23 0.06 -19.27
N VAL A 114 -21.06 0.64 -18.98
CA VAL A 114 -20.10 0.09 -18.02
C VAL A 114 -20.75 -0.07 -16.63
N LYS A 115 -21.42 0.98 -16.14
CA LYS A 115 -22.12 0.96 -14.84
C LYS A 115 -23.24 -0.09 -14.80
N LYS A 116 -24.00 -0.23 -15.88
CA LYS A 116 -25.13 -1.20 -15.97
C LYS A 116 -24.65 -2.65 -15.80
N TYR A 117 -23.41 -2.94 -16.12
CA TYR A 117 -22.82 -4.29 -16.01
C TYR A 117 -21.72 -4.36 -14.97
N ASP A 118 -21.77 -3.46 -13.98
CA ASP A 118 -20.87 -3.40 -12.80
C ASP A 118 -19.37 -3.30 -13.17
N GLY A 119 -19.06 -2.69 -14.32
CA GLY A 119 -17.67 -2.45 -14.73
C GLY A 119 -17.06 -1.27 -13.98
N THR A 120 -15.77 -1.35 -13.69
CA THR A 120 -15.02 -0.30 -12.98
C THR A 120 -14.16 0.49 -13.95
N ILE A 121 -14.39 1.79 -14.02
CA ILE A 121 -13.60 2.71 -14.87
C ILE A 121 -12.29 3.05 -14.14
N VAL A 122 -11.19 3.01 -14.85
CA VAL A 122 -9.86 3.36 -14.31
C VAL A 122 -9.85 4.78 -13.72
N THR A 123 -9.18 4.95 -12.60
CA THR A 123 -9.06 6.22 -11.87
C THR A 123 -7.61 6.72 -11.98
N GLU A 124 -7.38 7.68 -12.87
CA GLU A 124 -6.07 8.28 -13.11
C GLU A 124 -5.94 9.68 -12.47
N LEU A 125 -7.08 10.29 -12.10
CA LEU A 125 -7.09 11.59 -11.43
C LEU A 125 -6.97 11.40 -9.92
N PRO A 126 -6.11 12.17 -9.22
CA PRO A 126 -6.07 12.15 -7.75
C PRO A 126 -7.23 13.00 -7.18
N VAL A 127 -8.47 12.66 -7.56
CA VAL A 127 -9.71 13.35 -7.16
C VAL A 127 -10.80 12.30 -6.96
N ILE A 128 -11.52 12.42 -5.85
CA ILE A 128 -12.70 11.61 -5.51
C ILE A 128 -13.89 12.54 -5.26
N ILE A 129 -15.05 11.95 -5.05
CA ILE A 129 -16.22 12.64 -4.51
C ILE A 129 -16.31 12.23 -3.05
N ASP A 130 -16.30 13.20 -2.15
CA ASP A 130 -16.35 12.97 -0.70
C ASP A 130 -17.80 12.69 -0.22
N ASP A 131 -17.95 12.41 1.05
CA ASP A 131 -19.24 12.08 1.67
C ASP A 131 -20.28 13.22 1.59
N ASP A 132 -19.80 14.46 1.38
CA ASP A 132 -20.66 15.65 1.17
C ASP A 132 -21.00 15.87 -0.31
N GLY A 133 -20.60 14.96 -1.21
CA GLY A 133 -20.83 15.05 -2.65
C GLY A 133 -20.01 16.14 -3.34
N GLN A 134 -18.84 16.50 -2.78
CA GLN A 134 -17.94 17.51 -3.37
C GLN A 134 -16.67 16.85 -3.92
N PHE A 135 -16.03 17.50 -4.89
CA PHE A 135 -14.74 17.02 -5.37
C PHE A 135 -13.67 17.28 -4.30
N ALA A 136 -12.97 16.23 -3.88
CA ALA A 136 -11.88 16.26 -2.90
C ALA A 136 -10.62 15.63 -3.49
N TYR A 137 -9.46 16.08 -3.04
CA TYR A 137 -8.20 15.45 -3.47
C TYR A 137 -7.99 14.12 -2.77
N SER A 138 -7.39 13.17 -3.50
CA SER A 138 -7.02 11.85 -3.00
C SER A 138 -5.58 11.53 -3.41
N GLY A 139 -4.91 10.71 -2.64
CA GLY A 139 -3.57 10.25 -2.97
C GLY A 139 -2.46 11.22 -2.54
N LYS A 140 -1.30 11.06 -3.15
CA LYS A 140 -0.06 11.77 -2.76
C LYS A 140 -0.05 13.22 -3.25
N ASP A 141 0.53 14.12 -2.45
CA ASP A 141 0.72 15.55 -2.80
C ASP A 141 1.41 15.74 -4.17
N SER A 142 2.37 14.87 -4.51
CA SER A 142 3.06 14.90 -5.81
C SER A 142 2.10 14.71 -6.99
N ALA A 143 1.13 13.81 -6.87
CA ALA A 143 0.12 13.55 -7.92
C ALA A 143 -0.84 14.74 -8.05
N ILE A 144 -1.26 15.32 -6.92
CA ILE A 144 -2.11 16.52 -6.87
C ILE A 144 -1.39 17.69 -7.56
N ARG A 145 -0.13 17.92 -7.22
CA ARG A 145 0.69 18.99 -7.86
C ARG A 145 0.87 18.74 -9.36
N GLN A 146 1.00 17.47 -9.77
CA GLN A 146 1.08 17.12 -11.20
C GLN A 146 -0.23 17.46 -11.93
N LEU A 147 -1.38 17.07 -11.34
CA LEU A 147 -2.70 17.40 -11.90
C LEU A 147 -2.85 18.92 -12.06
N ILE A 148 -2.53 19.70 -11.04
CA ILE A 148 -2.63 21.18 -11.07
C ILE A 148 -1.75 21.74 -12.20
N ARG A 149 -0.52 21.22 -12.33
CA ARG A 149 0.40 21.61 -13.40
C ARG A 149 -0.19 21.30 -14.80
N ASP A 150 -0.81 20.14 -14.95
CA ASP A 150 -1.41 19.70 -16.21
C ASP A 150 -2.64 20.53 -16.58
N VAL A 151 -3.42 20.98 -15.60
CA VAL A 151 -4.65 21.76 -15.80
C VAL A 151 -4.32 23.23 -16.10
N TYR A 152 -3.35 23.80 -15.40
CA TYR A 152 -3.05 25.25 -15.50
C TYR A 152 -1.87 25.56 -16.43
N GLY A 153 -0.90 24.67 -16.52
CA GLY A 153 0.32 24.86 -17.30
C GLY A 153 1.35 25.69 -16.54
N THR A 154 2.63 25.43 -16.80
CA THR A 154 3.76 26.08 -16.10
C THR A 154 3.75 27.59 -16.23
N SER A 155 3.44 28.12 -17.42
CA SER A 155 3.42 29.58 -17.68
C SER A 155 2.39 30.31 -16.82
N TYR A 156 1.18 29.74 -16.66
CA TYR A 156 0.13 30.32 -15.82
C TYR A 156 0.55 30.30 -14.34
N ILE A 157 1.13 29.19 -13.89
CA ILE A 157 1.60 29.03 -12.50
C ILE A 157 2.69 30.09 -12.21
N GLU A 158 3.65 30.27 -13.11
CA GLU A 158 4.71 31.26 -12.98
C GLU A 158 4.17 32.69 -12.94
N GLU A 159 3.15 32.98 -13.75
CA GLU A 159 2.49 34.29 -13.78
C GLU A 159 1.83 34.58 -12.44
N LYS A 160 1.04 33.62 -11.93
CA LYS A 160 0.31 33.74 -10.66
C LYS A 160 1.28 33.85 -9.46
N SER A 161 2.36 33.09 -9.47
CA SER A 161 3.40 33.17 -8.44
C SER A 161 4.01 34.58 -8.36
N LYS A 162 4.21 35.25 -9.50
CA LYS A 162 4.70 36.66 -9.55
C LYS A 162 3.66 37.65 -8.98
N GLU A 163 2.37 37.27 -9.03
CA GLU A 163 1.26 38.03 -8.43
C GLU A 163 1.09 37.77 -6.96
N GLY A 164 1.85 36.81 -6.39
CA GLY A 164 1.79 36.41 -4.98
C GLY A 164 0.71 35.37 -4.71
N GLU A 165 0.21 34.68 -5.74
CA GLU A 165 -0.83 33.66 -5.63
C GLU A 165 -0.22 32.27 -5.87
N ASP A 166 -0.38 31.35 -4.93
CA ASP A 166 0.10 29.98 -5.08
C ASP A 166 -1.03 29.08 -5.63
N VAL A 167 -0.94 28.74 -6.90
CA VAL A 167 -1.92 27.90 -7.61
C VAL A 167 -2.00 26.49 -7.00
N TYR A 168 -0.94 26.04 -6.33
CA TYR A 168 -0.91 24.70 -5.70
C TYR A 168 -1.79 24.61 -4.43
N THR A 169 -2.33 25.73 -3.96
CA THR A 169 -3.28 25.76 -2.84
C THR A 169 -4.75 25.74 -3.28
N TYR A 170 -5.02 25.68 -4.59
CA TYR A 170 -6.40 25.64 -5.10
C TYR A 170 -7.07 24.31 -4.70
N ASP A 171 -8.33 24.38 -4.28
CA ASP A 171 -9.14 23.23 -3.91
C ASP A 171 -9.51 22.37 -5.14
N ALA A 172 -9.91 21.13 -4.89
CA ALA A 172 -10.26 20.16 -5.94
C ALA A 172 -11.45 20.65 -6.79
N GLU A 173 -12.42 21.29 -6.18
CA GLU A 173 -13.60 21.81 -6.86
C GLU A 173 -13.20 22.87 -7.91
N THR A 174 -12.30 23.78 -7.57
CA THR A 174 -11.77 24.82 -8.47
C THR A 174 -10.97 24.21 -9.63
N VAL A 175 -10.12 23.24 -9.34
CA VAL A 175 -9.30 22.56 -10.35
C VAL A 175 -10.19 21.74 -11.31
N MET A 176 -11.17 21.01 -10.78
CA MET A 176 -12.09 20.21 -11.59
C MET A 176 -12.98 21.11 -12.47
N LYS A 177 -13.51 22.21 -11.96
CA LYS A 177 -14.27 23.18 -12.76
C LYS A 177 -13.49 23.67 -13.96
N ARG A 178 -12.18 23.97 -13.76
CA ARG A 178 -11.31 24.40 -14.87
C ARG A 178 -11.03 23.23 -15.84
N LEU A 179 -10.73 22.05 -15.32
CA LEU A 179 -10.47 20.86 -16.15
C LEU A 179 -11.68 20.56 -17.05
N MET A 180 -12.85 20.49 -16.47
CA MET A 180 -14.11 20.23 -17.18
C MET A 180 -14.38 21.31 -18.24
N LYS A 181 -14.40 22.57 -17.84
CA LYS A 181 -14.83 23.68 -18.70
C LYS A 181 -13.80 24.04 -19.79
N VAL A 182 -12.52 24.15 -19.43
CA VAL A 182 -11.47 24.64 -20.34
C VAL A 182 -10.81 23.50 -21.12
N SER A 183 -10.44 22.41 -20.44
CA SER A 183 -9.72 21.31 -21.07
C SER A 183 -10.63 20.35 -21.82
N TYR A 184 -11.81 20.06 -21.27
CA TYR A 184 -12.72 19.02 -21.78
C TYR A 184 -14.03 19.52 -22.35
N ASN A 185 -14.22 20.86 -22.43
CA ASN A 185 -15.35 21.52 -23.12
C ASN A 185 -16.75 21.11 -22.58
N PHE A 186 -16.87 21.01 -21.26
CA PHE A 186 -18.18 20.94 -20.58
C PHE A 186 -18.81 22.35 -20.68
N THR A 187 -19.34 22.68 -21.84
CA THR A 187 -19.86 24.01 -22.16
C THR A 187 -21.27 23.88 -22.74
N THR A 188 -21.93 25.03 -22.97
CA THR A 188 -23.27 25.10 -23.59
C THR A 188 -23.38 24.44 -24.97
N ARG A 189 -22.27 23.99 -25.56
CA ARG A 189 -22.25 23.24 -26.83
C ARG A 189 -22.54 21.75 -26.62
N TRP A 190 -22.52 21.26 -25.38
CA TRP A 190 -22.88 19.89 -25.01
C TRP A 190 -24.15 19.94 -24.18
N GLU A 191 -25.24 19.34 -24.67
CA GLU A 191 -26.57 19.40 -24.04
C GLU A 191 -26.58 18.96 -22.57
N ASN A 192 -25.81 17.94 -22.23
CA ASN A 192 -25.76 17.37 -20.89
C ASN A 192 -24.79 18.08 -19.94
N ALA A 193 -24.05 19.11 -20.38
CA ALA A 193 -23.01 19.77 -19.58
C ALA A 193 -23.49 20.40 -18.26
N GLU A 194 -24.80 20.77 -18.17
CA GLU A 194 -25.38 21.41 -16.99
C GLU A 194 -26.20 20.42 -16.11
N THR A 195 -26.46 19.23 -16.62
CA THR A 195 -27.35 18.23 -15.97
C THR A 195 -26.61 16.96 -15.57
N ILE A 196 -25.39 16.77 -16.02
CA ILE A 196 -24.56 15.58 -15.72
C ILE A 196 -24.29 15.48 -14.22
N SER A 197 -24.35 14.27 -13.67
CA SER A 197 -23.97 14.01 -12.28
C SER A 197 -22.45 14.25 -12.07
N LYS A 198 -22.04 14.55 -10.85
CA LYS A 198 -20.59 14.71 -10.53
C LYS A 198 -19.83 13.40 -10.78
N GLU A 199 -20.45 12.27 -10.49
CA GLU A 199 -19.89 10.93 -10.69
C GLU A 199 -19.59 10.67 -12.17
N ASP A 200 -20.53 10.95 -13.06
CA ASP A 200 -20.35 10.78 -14.51
C ASP A 200 -19.33 11.78 -15.07
N ALA A 201 -19.37 13.01 -14.57
CA ALA A 201 -18.41 14.04 -14.95
C ALA A 201 -16.98 13.63 -14.55
N LEU A 202 -16.81 13.09 -13.34
CA LEU A 202 -15.52 12.58 -12.86
C LEU A 202 -15.05 11.40 -13.72
N ALA A 203 -15.95 10.47 -14.06
CA ALA A 203 -15.63 9.32 -14.91
C ALA A 203 -15.16 9.77 -16.30
N ILE A 204 -15.86 10.72 -16.94
CA ILE A 204 -15.43 11.30 -18.22
C ILE A 204 -14.05 11.94 -18.09
N CYS A 205 -13.84 12.71 -17.00
CA CYS A 205 -12.55 13.37 -16.76
C CYS A 205 -11.41 12.36 -16.56
N ASN A 206 -11.67 11.26 -15.86
CA ASN A 206 -10.70 10.16 -15.68
C ASN A 206 -10.29 9.56 -17.03
N ILE A 207 -11.27 9.19 -17.86
CA ILE A 207 -11.02 8.61 -19.19
C ILE A 207 -10.19 9.59 -20.05
N ARG A 208 -10.63 10.85 -20.11
CA ARG A 208 -9.94 11.87 -20.93
C ARG A 208 -8.54 12.21 -20.41
N TYR A 209 -8.34 12.13 -19.09
CA TYR A 209 -7.03 12.34 -18.48
C TYR A 209 -6.10 11.17 -18.81
N ALA A 210 -6.59 9.93 -18.69
CA ALA A 210 -5.84 8.73 -19.11
C ALA A 210 -5.40 8.82 -20.58
N MET A 211 -6.31 9.20 -21.47
CA MET A 211 -6.00 9.42 -22.88
C MET A 211 -4.96 10.54 -23.10
N ARG A 212 -4.99 11.58 -22.26
CA ARG A 212 -4.02 12.69 -22.34
C ARG A 212 -2.62 12.21 -21.96
N LEU A 213 -2.50 11.31 -20.97
CA LEU A 213 -1.20 10.76 -20.55
C LEU A 213 -0.53 9.97 -21.68
N THR A 214 -1.32 9.38 -22.59
CA THR A 214 -0.84 8.61 -23.74
C THR A 214 -0.89 9.41 -25.06
N ALA A 215 -1.21 10.71 -25.03
CA ALA A 215 -1.43 11.55 -26.23
C ALA A 215 -0.20 11.68 -27.15
N TYR A 216 1.00 11.43 -26.63
CA TYR A 216 2.24 11.40 -27.43
C TYR A 216 2.30 10.18 -28.38
N ALA A 217 1.49 9.17 -28.11
CA ALA A 217 1.45 7.90 -28.84
C ALA A 217 0.00 7.55 -29.25
N LYS A 218 -0.59 8.38 -30.13
CA LYS A 218 -1.99 8.27 -30.56
C LYS A 218 -2.37 6.92 -31.19
N TYR A 219 -1.37 6.15 -31.61
CA TYR A 219 -1.55 4.80 -32.16
C TYR A 219 -1.80 3.75 -31.06
N LYS A 220 -1.45 4.07 -29.81
CA LYS A 220 -1.72 3.17 -28.65
C LYS A 220 -3.14 3.41 -28.15
N SER A 221 -3.84 2.34 -27.84
CA SER A 221 -5.13 2.39 -27.15
C SER A 221 -4.92 2.74 -25.66
N THR A 222 -5.89 3.39 -25.07
CA THR A 222 -5.91 3.69 -23.63
C THR A 222 -6.93 2.75 -22.96
N THR A 223 -6.49 1.94 -22.03
CA THR A 223 -7.37 1.07 -21.23
C THR A 223 -8.23 1.94 -20.31
N ILE A 224 -9.53 1.71 -20.32
CA ILE A 224 -10.50 2.46 -19.51
C ILE A 224 -11.28 1.58 -18.54
N CYS A 225 -11.32 0.26 -18.81
CA CYS A 225 -11.89 -0.72 -17.88
C CYS A 225 -11.13 -2.03 -18.09
N SER A 226 -10.60 -2.59 -17.03
CA SER A 226 -9.84 -3.84 -17.08
C SER A 226 -10.73 -5.01 -16.68
N ASP A 227 -10.44 -6.19 -17.23
CA ASP A 227 -11.08 -7.45 -16.86
C ASP A 227 -12.62 -7.37 -16.94
N ILE A 228 -13.14 -6.99 -18.11
CA ILE A 228 -14.57 -6.81 -18.31
C ILE A 228 -15.30 -8.18 -18.39
N SER A 229 -16.52 -8.21 -17.82
CA SER A 229 -17.37 -9.41 -17.87
C SER A 229 -17.79 -9.75 -19.31
N PRO A 230 -18.10 -11.02 -19.60
CA PRO A 230 -18.63 -11.40 -20.92
C PRO A 230 -19.91 -10.65 -21.30
N GLU A 231 -20.72 -10.29 -20.31
CA GLU A 231 -21.95 -9.51 -20.48
C GLU A 231 -21.63 -8.09 -20.94
N LEU A 232 -20.66 -7.44 -20.28
CA LEU A 232 -20.20 -6.09 -20.67
C LEU A 232 -19.55 -6.14 -22.07
N GLN A 233 -18.69 -7.15 -22.33
CA GLN A 233 -18.08 -7.36 -23.65
C GLN A 233 -19.16 -7.42 -24.75
N SER A 234 -20.20 -8.24 -24.53
CA SER A 234 -21.29 -8.39 -25.49
C SER A 234 -22.05 -7.08 -25.72
N ALA A 235 -22.34 -6.35 -24.63
CA ALA A 235 -23.02 -5.07 -24.69
C ALA A 235 -22.22 -4.01 -25.47
N ILE A 236 -20.90 -3.96 -25.29
CA ILE A 236 -20.00 -3.06 -26.03
C ILE A 236 -20.02 -3.39 -27.53
N LEU A 237 -19.88 -4.68 -27.87
CA LEU A 237 -19.88 -5.13 -29.27
C LEU A 237 -21.21 -4.82 -29.98
N GLU A 238 -22.34 -4.97 -29.28
CA GLU A 238 -23.67 -4.63 -29.81
C GLU A 238 -23.82 -3.13 -30.10
N ASN A 239 -23.17 -2.27 -29.32
CA ASN A 239 -23.24 -0.83 -29.43
C ASN A 239 -22.07 -0.19 -30.18
N GLN A 240 -21.20 -0.98 -30.81
CA GLN A 240 -19.93 -0.53 -31.43
C GLN A 240 -20.10 0.62 -32.44
N GLN A 241 -21.24 0.64 -33.17
CA GLN A 241 -21.53 1.71 -34.13
C GLN A 241 -21.68 3.09 -33.49
N GLN A 242 -22.07 3.14 -32.22
CA GLN A 242 -22.25 4.38 -31.44
C GLN A 242 -21.02 4.70 -30.58
N LEU A 243 -20.11 3.75 -30.43
CA LEU A 243 -18.91 3.82 -29.58
C LEU A 243 -17.63 3.88 -30.43
N LEU A 244 -17.56 4.91 -31.28
CA LEU A 244 -16.44 5.03 -32.24
C LEU A 244 -15.09 5.19 -31.52
N GLY A 245 -14.15 4.31 -31.84
CA GLY A 245 -12.82 4.27 -31.22
C GLY A 245 -12.74 3.44 -29.94
N VAL A 246 -13.88 2.86 -29.53
CA VAL A 246 -13.91 1.93 -28.39
C VAL A 246 -13.70 0.51 -28.92
N GLU A 247 -12.76 -0.22 -28.30
CA GLU A 247 -12.42 -1.58 -28.68
C GLU A 247 -12.32 -2.47 -27.44
N VAL A 248 -12.54 -3.77 -27.64
CA VAL A 248 -12.28 -4.79 -26.62
C VAL A 248 -11.00 -5.51 -27.03
N GLU A 249 -9.97 -5.41 -26.20
CA GLU A 249 -8.66 -6.00 -26.47
C GLU A 249 -8.38 -7.10 -25.45
N GLN A 250 -7.88 -8.25 -25.94
CA GLN A 250 -7.42 -9.32 -25.06
C GLN A 250 -6.12 -8.88 -24.39
N SER A 251 -6.00 -9.16 -23.09
CA SER A 251 -4.84 -8.86 -22.26
C SER A 251 -4.56 -10.06 -21.35
N GLU A 252 -3.57 -9.96 -20.51
CA GLU A 252 -3.24 -10.98 -19.50
C GLU A 252 -3.23 -10.32 -18.13
N ARG A 253 -3.81 -11.02 -17.16
CA ARG A 253 -3.74 -10.65 -15.74
C ARG A 253 -2.90 -11.68 -15.02
N ARG A 254 -1.96 -11.22 -14.20
CA ARG A 254 -1.18 -12.08 -13.32
C ARG A 254 -2.07 -12.57 -12.18
N VAL A 255 -2.12 -13.89 -11.95
CA VAL A 255 -2.96 -14.51 -10.91
C VAL A 255 -2.12 -15.42 -10.02
N TYR A 256 -2.50 -15.44 -8.74
CA TYR A 256 -1.86 -16.22 -7.67
C TYR A 256 -2.95 -17.10 -7.03
N PRO A 257 -3.16 -18.34 -7.53
CA PRO A 257 -4.31 -19.17 -7.10
C PRO A 257 -4.44 -19.34 -5.59
N ASP A 258 -3.35 -19.58 -4.91
CA ASP A 258 -3.31 -19.72 -3.45
C ASP A 258 -2.38 -18.67 -2.82
N GLY A 259 -2.45 -17.43 -3.34
CA GLY A 259 -1.50 -16.35 -3.05
C GLY A 259 -1.32 -16.03 -1.58
N VAL A 260 -2.33 -16.20 -0.75
CA VAL A 260 -2.26 -15.94 0.70
C VAL A 260 -1.18 -16.80 1.37
N TYR A 261 -1.07 -18.08 0.99
CA TYR A 261 -0.11 -19.02 1.58
C TYR A 261 1.33 -18.75 1.13
N PHE A 262 1.51 -17.99 0.04
CA PHE A 262 2.80 -17.76 -0.60
C PHE A 262 3.17 -16.27 -0.66
N SER A 263 2.40 -15.41 0.01
CA SER A 263 2.50 -13.94 -0.15
C SER A 263 3.91 -13.41 0.08
N ASN A 264 4.57 -13.85 1.14
CA ASN A 264 5.92 -13.41 1.51
C ASN A 264 7.04 -14.10 0.69
N ILE A 265 6.68 -15.07 -0.18
CA ILE A 265 7.61 -15.76 -1.09
C ILE A 265 7.53 -15.15 -2.50
N LEU A 266 6.32 -15.17 -3.07
CA LEU A 266 6.10 -14.83 -4.49
C LEU A 266 6.23 -13.33 -4.75
N GLY A 267 5.67 -12.50 -3.88
CA GLY A 267 5.49 -11.09 -4.18
C GLY A 267 4.40 -10.90 -5.23
N TYR A 268 4.34 -9.73 -5.86
CA TYR A 268 3.29 -9.38 -6.82
C TYR A 268 3.85 -8.51 -7.95
N THR A 269 3.04 -8.30 -9.01
CA THR A 269 3.41 -7.48 -10.16
C THR A 269 2.66 -6.15 -10.17
N GLY A 270 3.29 -5.13 -10.73
CA GLY A 270 2.68 -3.80 -10.85
C GLY A 270 3.48 -2.89 -11.77
N LYS A 271 3.00 -1.67 -12.00
CA LYS A 271 3.74 -0.68 -12.80
C LYS A 271 5.00 -0.23 -12.06
N PRO A 272 6.13 -0.04 -12.76
CA PRO A 272 7.36 0.41 -12.10
C PRO A 272 7.26 1.86 -11.64
N SER A 273 7.83 2.17 -10.49
CA SER A 273 8.09 3.54 -10.05
C SER A 273 9.19 4.14 -10.94
N THR A 274 9.38 5.45 -10.89
CA THR A 274 10.44 6.14 -11.66
C THR A 274 11.82 5.54 -11.39
N GLN A 275 12.13 5.27 -10.12
CA GLN A 275 13.42 4.72 -9.70
C GLN A 275 13.62 3.27 -10.19
N GLU A 276 12.59 2.43 -10.08
CA GLU A 276 12.62 1.05 -10.58
C GLU A 276 12.81 1.04 -12.10
N LEU A 277 12.07 1.91 -12.80
CA LEU A 277 12.17 2.02 -14.26
C LEU A 277 13.59 2.40 -14.70
N GLU A 278 14.21 3.38 -14.03
CA GLU A 278 15.60 3.76 -14.29
C GLU A 278 16.56 2.55 -14.13
N THR A 279 16.38 1.80 -13.04
CA THR A 279 17.20 0.61 -12.76
C THR A 279 16.99 -0.49 -13.82
N LEU A 280 15.73 -0.74 -14.20
CA LEU A 280 15.40 -1.75 -15.23
C LEU A 280 15.97 -1.35 -16.59
N GLN A 281 15.89 -0.06 -16.95
CA GLN A 281 16.40 0.47 -18.21
C GLN A 281 17.93 0.44 -18.31
N GLU A 282 18.66 0.35 -17.19
CA GLU A 282 20.10 0.09 -17.20
C GLU A 282 20.45 -1.29 -17.78
N SER A 283 19.56 -2.26 -17.56
CA SER A 283 19.75 -3.64 -18.06
C SER A 283 19.06 -3.87 -19.40
N ASP A 284 17.88 -3.30 -19.61
CA ASP A 284 17.11 -3.42 -20.86
C ASP A 284 16.33 -2.14 -21.10
N SER A 285 16.78 -1.34 -22.06
CA SER A 285 16.21 -0.04 -22.42
C SER A 285 14.79 -0.12 -23.01
N THR A 286 14.26 -1.32 -23.25
CA THR A 286 12.90 -1.51 -23.78
C THR A 286 11.80 -1.36 -22.71
N TYR A 287 12.17 -1.36 -21.41
CA TYR A 287 11.18 -1.15 -20.34
C TYR A 287 10.52 0.23 -20.43
N GLU A 288 9.20 0.24 -20.28
CA GLU A 288 8.36 1.46 -20.29
C GLU A 288 7.59 1.60 -18.96
N ALA A 289 7.17 2.81 -18.65
CA ALA A 289 6.39 3.09 -17.42
C ALA A 289 5.02 2.38 -17.37
N THR A 290 4.58 1.84 -18.51
CA THR A 290 3.32 1.11 -18.64
C THR A 290 3.47 -0.41 -18.46
N ASP A 291 4.69 -0.89 -18.36
CA ASP A 291 4.95 -2.34 -18.23
C ASP A 291 4.53 -2.86 -16.85
N MET A 292 4.26 -4.15 -16.80
CA MET A 292 3.99 -4.87 -15.55
C MET A 292 5.27 -5.60 -15.15
N VAL A 293 5.85 -5.19 -14.01
CA VAL A 293 7.12 -5.75 -13.50
C VAL A 293 6.91 -6.33 -12.10
N GLY A 294 7.80 -7.19 -11.65
CA GLY A 294 7.80 -7.71 -10.29
C GLY A 294 8.11 -6.59 -9.29
N LYS A 295 7.29 -6.47 -8.24
CA LYS A 295 7.40 -5.43 -7.21
C LYS A 295 8.05 -5.92 -5.93
N ASP A 296 8.00 -7.22 -5.68
CA ASP A 296 8.48 -7.82 -4.44
C ASP A 296 8.75 -9.32 -4.67
N GLY A 297 9.39 -9.96 -3.72
CA GLY A 297 9.60 -11.42 -3.67
C GLY A 297 10.27 -12.00 -4.91
N LEU A 298 9.84 -13.20 -5.27
CA LEU A 298 10.39 -13.92 -6.43
C LEU A 298 9.99 -13.26 -7.77
N GLU A 299 8.83 -12.61 -7.83
CA GLU A 299 8.42 -11.85 -9.01
C GLU A 299 9.45 -10.76 -9.35
N GLN A 300 9.94 -10.05 -8.33
CA GLN A 300 10.98 -9.02 -8.50
C GLN A 300 12.35 -9.64 -8.75
N TYR A 301 12.71 -10.64 -7.96
CA TYR A 301 14.06 -11.26 -8.02
C TYR A 301 14.32 -11.92 -9.39
N TYR A 302 13.31 -12.60 -9.96
CA TYR A 302 13.40 -13.27 -11.25
C TYR A 302 12.79 -12.46 -12.41
N GLU A 303 12.70 -11.14 -12.29
CA GLU A 303 12.14 -10.26 -13.33
C GLU A 303 12.79 -10.53 -14.71
N SER A 304 14.11 -10.60 -14.76
CA SER A 304 14.84 -10.82 -16.03
C SER A 304 14.53 -12.16 -16.71
N GLU A 305 14.13 -13.17 -15.92
CA GLU A 305 13.76 -14.49 -16.46
C GLU A 305 12.29 -14.52 -16.83
N LEU A 306 11.44 -13.96 -15.97
CA LEU A 306 9.98 -14.02 -16.09
C LEU A 306 9.41 -13.09 -17.15
N ALA A 307 10.00 -11.90 -17.37
CA ALA A 307 9.44 -10.86 -18.23
C ALA A 307 9.37 -11.24 -19.71
N GLY A 308 10.29 -12.12 -20.18
CA GLY A 308 10.40 -12.49 -21.59
C GLY A 308 11.02 -11.37 -22.43
N THR A 309 10.92 -11.48 -23.75
CA THR A 309 11.44 -10.47 -24.68
C THR A 309 10.29 -9.85 -25.46
N LYS A 310 10.18 -8.53 -25.41
CA LYS A 310 9.15 -7.79 -26.14
C LYS A 310 9.28 -7.99 -27.65
N GLY A 311 8.16 -8.08 -28.34
CA GLY A 311 8.10 -8.01 -29.78
C GLY A 311 8.20 -6.58 -30.28
N ASN A 312 8.55 -6.38 -31.54
CA ASN A 312 8.70 -5.07 -32.14
C ASN A 312 8.10 -5.03 -33.57
N ASP A 313 7.01 -4.29 -33.72
CA ASP A 313 6.37 -4.05 -35.00
C ASP A 313 6.82 -2.71 -35.57
N THR A 314 7.42 -2.72 -36.76
CA THR A 314 7.73 -1.50 -37.50
C THR A 314 6.53 -1.17 -38.40
N VAL A 315 5.89 -0.05 -38.14
CA VAL A 315 4.66 0.36 -38.83
C VAL A 315 4.80 1.71 -39.55
N TYR A 316 4.02 1.92 -40.60
CA TYR A 316 3.78 3.23 -41.20
C TYR A 316 2.51 3.85 -40.60
N LEU A 317 2.65 5.06 -40.09
CA LEU A 317 1.52 5.84 -39.57
C LEU A 317 1.14 6.96 -40.54
N ASN A 318 -0.15 7.27 -40.65
CA ASN A 318 -0.60 8.48 -41.35
C ASN A 318 -0.40 9.72 -40.45
N ASN A 319 -0.74 10.90 -40.96
CA ASN A 319 -0.57 12.18 -40.27
C ASN A 319 -1.49 12.35 -39.03
N VAL A 320 -2.39 11.42 -38.80
CA VAL A 320 -3.29 11.39 -37.61
C VAL A 320 -2.97 10.24 -36.67
N GLY A 321 -1.90 9.47 -36.93
CA GLY A 321 -1.43 8.42 -36.04
C GLY A 321 -2.05 7.04 -36.25
N GLN A 322 -2.79 6.80 -37.34
CA GLN A 322 -3.36 5.48 -37.65
C GLN A 322 -2.33 4.63 -38.38
N ILE A 323 -2.27 3.35 -38.08
CA ILE A 323 -1.40 2.37 -38.74
C ILE A 323 -1.93 2.13 -40.17
N LEU A 324 -1.08 2.39 -41.15
CA LEU A 324 -1.36 2.18 -42.57
C LEU A 324 -0.88 0.79 -43.06
N ASP A 325 0.27 0.38 -42.56
CA ASP A 325 0.90 -0.88 -42.96
C ASP A 325 1.94 -1.30 -41.92
N THR A 326 2.16 -2.59 -41.78
CA THR A 326 3.26 -3.16 -40.97
C THR A 326 4.36 -3.63 -41.90
N ILE A 327 5.53 -3.00 -41.75
CA ILE A 327 6.69 -3.24 -42.61
C ILE A 327 7.46 -4.47 -42.19
N ASP A 328 7.60 -4.62 -40.87
CA ASP A 328 8.38 -5.69 -40.26
C ASP A 328 7.76 -6.01 -38.89
N SER A 329 7.84 -7.28 -38.49
CA SER A 329 7.26 -7.74 -37.23
C SER A 329 8.16 -8.79 -36.60
N GLU A 330 8.69 -8.48 -35.42
CA GLU A 330 9.42 -9.43 -34.59
C GLU A 330 8.48 -9.84 -33.45
N PRO A 331 8.03 -11.10 -33.41
CA PRO A 331 7.07 -11.52 -32.35
C PRO A 331 7.73 -11.52 -30.98
N SER A 332 6.94 -11.24 -29.95
CA SER A 332 7.39 -11.35 -28.56
C SER A 332 7.73 -12.79 -28.21
N VAL A 333 8.67 -12.98 -27.29
CA VAL A 333 9.09 -14.30 -26.78
C VAL A 333 8.68 -14.38 -25.31
N ARG A 334 7.86 -15.38 -24.98
CA ARG A 334 7.38 -15.65 -23.62
C ARG A 334 8.55 -15.81 -22.65
N GLY A 335 8.39 -15.32 -21.44
CA GLY A 335 9.35 -15.47 -20.35
C GLY A 335 9.55 -16.92 -19.92
N ASN A 336 10.68 -17.19 -19.31
CA ASN A 336 11.02 -18.50 -18.80
C ASN A 336 10.17 -18.86 -17.58
N ASP A 337 9.80 -20.12 -17.47
CA ASP A 337 9.11 -20.65 -16.31
C ASP A 337 10.13 -20.92 -15.17
N VAL A 338 9.72 -20.64 -13.93
CA VAL A 338 10.55 -20.84 -12.73
C VAL A 338 9.94 -21.97 -11.89
N TYR A 339 10.76 -22.92 -11.47
CA TYR A 339 10.36 -24.04 -10.62
C TYR A 339 11.04 -23.90 -9.25
N LEU A 340 10.22 -23.86 -8.20
CA LEU A 340 10.71 -23.75 -6.82
C LEU A 340 10.97 -25.14 -6.21
N THR A 341 11.72 -25.18 -5.13
CA THR A 341 11.84 -26.39 -4.28
C THR A 341 10.66 -26.56 -3.34
N ILE A 342 9.88 -25.51 -3.13
CA ILE A 342 8.67 -25.49 -2.27
C ILE A 342 7.67 -26.53 -2.80
N ASP A 343 7.04 -27.25 -1.87
CA ASP A 343 5.95 -28.19 -2.11
C ASP A 343 4.64 -27.47 -1.71
N HIS A 344 3.76 -27.26 -2.68
CA HIS A 344 2.49 -26.52 -2.50
C HIS A 344 1.66 -27.06 -1.34
N ASP A 345 1.38 -28.37 -1.34
CA ASP A 345 0.50 -28.99 -0.36
C ASP A 345 1.11 -28.94 1.05
N LEU A 346 2.43 -29.09 1.14
CA LEU A 346 3.15 -28.97 2.41
C LEU A 346 3.10 -27.53 2.93
N GLN A 347 3.30 -26.53 2.06
CA GLN A 347 3.22 -25.11 2.42
C GLN A 347 1.85 -24.77 3.02
N VAL A 348 0.77 -25.15 2.32
CA VAL A 348 -0.62 -24.94 2.75
C VAL A 348 -0.88 -25.66 4.10
N ALA A 349 -0.45 -26.93 4.20
CA ALA A 349 -0.63 -27.72 5.44
C ALA A 349 0.09 -27.07 6.63
N VAL A 350 1.35 -26.63 6.43
CA VAL A 350 2.14 -25.99 7.50
C VAL A 350 1.54 -24.65 7.90
N TYR A 351 1.07 -23.86 6.93
CA TYR A 351 0.39 -22.58 7.20
C TYR A 351 -0.85 -22.81 8.09
N ASN A 352 -1.71 -23.74 7.70
CA ASN A 352 -2.93 -24.07 8.45
C ASN A 352 -2.60 -24.61 9.86
N ILE A 353 -1.51 -25.38 10.01
CA ILE A 353 -1.03 -25.86 11.31
C ILE A 353 -0.61 -24.70 12.20
N VAL A 354 0.13 -23.72 11.65
CA VAL A 354 0.56 -22.52 12.40
C VAL A 354 -0.68 -21.74 12.85
N GLU A 355 -1.61 -21.47 11.94
CA GLU A 355 -2.87 -20.76 12.24
C GLU A 355 -3.67 -21.47 13.33
N GLN A 356 -3.92 -22.77 13.15
CA GLN A 356 -4.69 -23.57 14.12
C GLN A 356 -3.99 -23.59 15.48
N ARG A 357 -2.65 -23.72 15.51
CA ARG A 357 -1.90 -23.75 16.77
C ARG A 357 -2.01 -22.42 17.53
N LEU A 358 -1.97 -21.30 16.81
CA LEU A 358 -2.17 -19.97 17.40
C LEU A 358 -3.59 -19.85 17.96
N ALA A 359 -4.59 -20.30 17.20
CA ALA A 359 -5.99 -20.35 17.63
C ALA A 359 -6.17 -21.20 18.91
N ASP A 360 -5.54 -22.39 18.96
CA ASP A 360 -5.58 -23.28 20.13
C ASP A 360 -4.99 -22.59 21.38
N VAL A 361 -3.90 -21.85 21.21
CA VAL A 361 -3.25 -21.08 22.30
C VAL A 361 -4.22 -20.01 22.81
N LEU A 362 -4.80 -19.19 21.91
CA LEU A 362 -5.77 -18.17 22.28
C LEU A 362 -6.97 -18.78 23.01
N VAL A 363 -7.60 -19.78 22.45
CA VAL A 363 -8.76 -20.49 23.03
C VAL A 363 -8.43 -21.06 24.43
N GLY A 364 -7.21 -21.58 24.59
CA GLY A 364 -6.72 -22.13 25.85
C GLY A 364 -6.46 -21.09 26.93
N LYS A 365 -6.27 -19.82 26.52
CA LYS A 365 -5.99 -18.70 27.44
C LYS A 365 -7.20 -17.82 27.69
N LEU A 366 -8.26 -17.93 26.88
CA LEU A 366 -9.45 -17.07 26.99
C LEU A 366 -10.21 -17.30 28.28
N THR A 367 -10.58 -16.20 28.93
CA THR A 367 -11.46 -16.21 30.11
C THR A 367 -12.55 -15.12 29.94
N ILE A 368 -13.68 -15.37 30.62
CA ILE A 368 -14.77 -14.37 30.69
C ILE A 368 -14.49 -13.33 31.79
N GLU A 369 -13.64 -13.67 32.74
CA GLU A 369 -13.27 -12.78 33.83
C GLU A 369 -12.20 -11.76 33.37
N ASP A 370 -12.17 -10.63 34.00
CA ASP A 370 -11.09 -9.67 33.78
C ASP A 370 -9.77 -10.24 34.35
N PHE A 371 -8.69 -10.05 33.62
CA PHE A 371 -7.37 -10.55 33.99
C PHE A 371 -6.32 -9.44 33.80
N GLU A 372 -5.57 -9.19 34.86
CA GLU A 372 -4.42 -8.30 34.81
C GLU A 372 -3.17 -9.06 35.24
N ALA A 373 -2.18 -9.09 34.36
CA ALA A 373 -0.88 -9.71 34.65
C ALA A 373 0.00 -8.71 35.39
N ASP A 374 0.79 -9.20 36.32
CA ASP A 374 1.83 -8.44 36.99
C ASP A 374 3.20 -9.11 36.81
N ASP A 375 4.26 -8.50 37.34
CA ASP A 375 5.64 -9.00 37.23
C ASP A 375 5.84 -10.41 37.84
N SER A 376 4.91 -10.88 38.68
CA SER A 376 4.98 -12.20 39.29
C SER A 376 4.16 -13.26 38.54
N THR A 377 3.30 -12.84 37.61
CA THR A 377 2.41 -13.74 36.85
C THR A 377 3.23 -14.73 36.01
N LEU A 378 3.04 -16.01 36.23
CA LEU A 378 3.71 -17.06 35.44
C LEU A 378 3.03 -17.21 34.07
N ALA A 379 3.81 -17.56 33.05
CA ALA A 379 3.29 -17.78 31.69
C ALA A 379 2.17 -18.82 31.66
N SER A 380 2.19 -19.83 32.56
CA SER A 380 1.15 -20.82 32.73
C SER A 380 -0.17 -20.26 33.27
N GLU A 381 -0.07 -19.17 34.06
CA GLU A 381 -1.21 -18.51 34.72
C GLU A 381 -1.81 -17.39 33.87
N PHE A 382 -1.06 -16.88 32.88
CA PHE A 382 -1.49 -15.81 32.01
C PHE A 382 -2.81 -16.17 31.28
N GLN A 383 -3.78 -15.27 31.31
CA GLN A 383 -5.07 -15.39 30.64
C GLN A 383 -5.35 -14.15 29.80
N ILE A 384 -6.30 -14.25 28.90
CA ILE A 384 -6.74 -13.17 28.00
C ILE A 384 -8.24 -12.96 28.26
N SER A 385 -8.61 -11.75 28.67
CA SER A 385 -10.03 -11.43 28.82
C SER A 385 -10.72 -11.44 27.47
N VAL A 386 -11.91 -12.03 27.38
CA VAL A 386 -12.71 -11.99 26.16
C VAL A 386 -13.06 -10.55 25.75
N LYS A 387 -13.07 -9.62 26.71
CA LYS A 387 -13.28 -8.18 26.45
C LYS A 387 -12.19 -7.63 25.52
N ASP A 388 -10.95 -8.11 25.68
CA ASP A 388 -9.84 -7.72 24.78
C ASP A 388 -10.10 -8.21 23.36
N VAL A 389 -10.65 -9.42 23.18
CA VAL A 389 -11.03 -9.93 21.86
C VAL A 389 -12.12 -9.04 21.23
N TYR A 390 -13.16 -8.68 21.97
CA TYR A 390 -14.22 -7.80 21.47
C TYR A 390 -13.65 -6.42 21.09
N TYR A 391 -12.75 -5.87 21.90
CA TYR A 391 -12.07 -4.61 21.61
C TYR A 391 -11.26 -4.71 20.32
N GLN A 392 -10.56 -5.80 20.08
CA GLN A 392 -9.74 -5.96 18.88
C GLN A 392 -10.58 -5.94 17.58
N MET A 393 -11.86 -6.22 17.63
CA MET A 393 -12.73 -6.12 16.45
C MET A 393 -12.80 -4.66 15.92
N PHE A 394 -12.70 -3.69 16.83
CA PHE A 394 -12.58 -2.25 16.50
C PHE A 394 -11.13 -1.84 16.27
N ASN A 395 -10.24 -2.25 17.17
CA ASN A 395 -8.84 -1.82 17.18
C ASN A 395 -8.09 -2.26 15.92
N ASN A 396 -8.33 -3.48 15.44
CA ASN A 396 -7.72 -4.01 14.21
C ASN A 396 -8.59 -3.81 12.96
N ASN A 397 -9.61 -2.93 13.04
CA ASN A 397 -10.48 -2.54 11.92
C ASN A 397 -11.13 -3.77 11.23
N ILE A 398 -11.54 -4.77 12.03
CA ILE A 398 -12.30 -5.94 11.54
C ILE A 398 -13.73 -5.51 11.25
N LEU A 399 -14.36 -4.81 12.20
CA LEU A 399 -15.66 -4.14 11.99
C LEU A 399 -15.44 -2.84 11.23
N ASP A 400 -16.24 -2.62 10.21
CA ASP A 400 -16.27 -1.34 9.49
C ASP A 400 -17.19 -0.37 10.23
N GLU A 401 -16.60 0.54 10.99
CA GLU A 401 -17.32 1.56 11.78
C GLU A 401 -18.14 2.50 10.89
N LYS A 402 -17.73 2.73 9.63
CA LYS A 402 -18.47 3.61 8.71
C LYS A 402 -19.84 3.05 8.37
N HIS A 403 -19.91 1.72 8.21
CA HIS A 403 -21.17 1.03 7.91
C HIS A 403 -22.25 1.27 8.98
N PHE A 404 -21.85 1.53 10.23
CA PHE A 404 -22.80 1.77 11.35
C PHE A 404 -23.73 2.97 11.10
N SER A 405 -23.29 3.94 10.29
CA SER A 405 -24.09 5.14 9.95
C SER A 405 -24.84 5.03 8.62
N ASP A 406 -24.67 3.95 7.88
CA ASP A 406 -25.30 3.76 6.57
C ASP A 406 -26.81 3.47 6.70
N ASP A 407 -27.56 3.77 5.65
CA ASP A 407 -29.00 3.44 5.57
C ASP A 407 -29.27 1.93 5.71
N GLY A 408 -28.29 1.10 5.33
CA GLY A 408 -28.35 -0.35 5.41
C GLY A 408 -27.95 -0.96 6.75
N ALA A 409 -27.45 -0.15 7.68
CA ALA A 409 -26.94 -0.64 8.98
C ALA A 409 -28.01 -1.41 9.77
N SER A 410 -27.57 -2.49 10.41
CA SER A 410 -28.41 -3.35 11.23
C SER A 410 -28.83 -2.66 12.54
N GLU A 411 -29.74 -3.28 13.26
CA GLU A 411 -30.17 -2.79 14.58
C GLU A 411 -29.04 -2.87 15.61
N ALA A 412 -28.20 -3.92 15.53
CA ALA A 412 -27.03 -4.06 16.42
C ALA A 412 -26.00 -2.95 16.15
N GLU A 413 -25.71 -2.68 14.89
CA GLU A 413 -24.77 -1.60 14.47
C GLU A 413 -25.26 -0.22 14.93
N LYS A 414 -26.52 0.09 14.72
CA LYS A 414 -27.13 1.36 15.17
C LYS A 414 -27.05 1.53 16.68
N GLN A 415 -27.24 0.41 17.41
CA GLN A 415 -27.15 0.42 18.87
C GLN A 415 -25.70 0.68 19.32
N ILE A 416 -24.71 0.05 18.67
CA ILE A 416 -23.27 0.29 18.93
C ILE A 416 -22.93 1.76 18.67
N LEU A 417 -23.39 2.33 17.54
CA LEU A 417 -23.15 3.74 17.19
C LEU A 417 -23.74 4.67 18.27
N SER A 418 -24.97 4.40 18.70
CA SER A 418 -25.64 5.22 19.73
C SER A 418 -24.89 5.21 21.07
N LEU A 419 -24.35 4.04 21.46
CA LEU A 419 -23.53 3.91 22.69
C LEU A 419 -22.23 4.73 22.53
N TYR A 420 -21.58 4.60 21.36
CA TYR A 420 -20.35 5.35 21.06
C TYR A 420 -20.59 6.87 21.11
N GLU A 421 -21.63 7.37 20.44
CA GLU A 421 -21.93 8.81 20.39
C GLU A 421 -22.22 9.37 21.77
N GLY A 422 -22.95 8.62 22.59
CA GLY A 422 -23.24 8.98 23.98
C GLY A 422 -21.98 9.10 24.82
N GLU A 423 -21.14 8.07 24.83
CA GLU A 423 -19.92 8.02 25.62
C GLU A 423 -18.89 9.02 25.10
N SER A 424 -18.70 9.13 23.79
CA SER A 424 -17.77 10.08 23.15
C SER A 424 -18.09 11.51 23.57
N THR A 425 -19.36 11.90 23.55
CA THR A 425 -19.83 13.24 23.99
C THR A 425 -19.51 13.48 25.46
N LEU A 426 -19.75 12.49 26.31
CA LEU A 426 -19.45 12.57 27.75
C LEU A 426 -17.94 12.66 28.01
N ALA A 427 -17.16 11.84 27.36
CA ALA A 427 -15.70 11.81 27.49
C ALA A 427 -15.09 13.14 27.06
N ILE A 428 -15.47 13.67 25.89
CA ILE A 428 -14.96 14.97 25.42
C ILE A 428 -15.31 16.09 26.42
N ARG A 429 -16.53 16.12 26.93
CA ARG A 429 -16.91 17.12 27.93
C ARG A 429 -16.04 17.03 29.17
N HIS A 430 -15.83 15.84 29.73
CA HIS A 430 -15.00 15.63 30.92
C HIS A 430 -13.52 15.99 30.64
N ILE A 431 -13.01 15.64 29.45
CA ILE A 431 -11.66 16.06 29.02
C ILE A 431 -11.52 17.58 29.07
N LEU A 432 -12.49 18.31 28.50
CA LEU A 432 -12.45 19.77 28.46
C LEU A 432 -12.57 20.37 29.87
N GLU A 433 -13.32 19.73 30.79
CA GLU A 433 -13.43 20.13 32.19
C GLU A 433 -12.09 19.99 32.94
N GLU A 434 -11.23 19.01 32.55
CA GLU A 434 -9.91 18.80 33.12
C GLU A 434 -8.80 19.61 32.40
N MET A 435 -9.18 20.44 31.41
CA MET A 435 -8.23 21.31 30.69
C MET A 435 -8.40 22.79 31.06
N VAL A 436 -8.97 23.08 32.22
CA VAL A 436 -9.19 24.46 32.72
C VAL A 436 -8.48 24.69 34.07
N PRO A 437 -8.31 25.96 34.51
CA PRO A 437 -7.65 26.26 35.79
C PRO A 437 -8.31 25.55 36.97
N GLY A 438 -7.53 24.84 37.76
CA GLY A 438 -8.01 24.10 38.92
C GLY A 438 -8.35 22.64 38.59
N ALA A 439 -7.89 22.16 37.44
CA ALA A 439 -8.03 20.75 37.03
C ALA A 439 -7.41 19.79 38.06
N THR A 440 -7.93 18.58 38.07
CA THR A 440 -7.54 17.50 38.99
C THR A 440 -6.11 17.01 38.65
N ILE A 441 -5.32 16.71 39.68
CA ILE A 441 -3.99 16.08 39.49
C ILE A 441 -4.21 14.70 38.84
N GLN A 442 -3.36 14.37 37.89
CA GLN A 442 -3.49 13.17 37.05
C GLN A 442 -3.71 11.89 37.89
N SER A 443 -2.92 11.71 38.97
CA SER A 443 -3.03 10.53 39.85
C SER A 443 -4.34 10.47 40.69
N GLU A 444 -5.10 11.56 40.74
CA GLU A 444 -6.39 11.62 41.47
C GLU A 444 -7.60 11.40 40.52
N LEU A 445 -7.37 11.37 39.19
CA LEU A 445 -8.40 11.04 38.19
C LEU A 445 -8.73 9.56 38.23
N THR A 446 -9.90 9.20 37.72
CA THR A 446 -10.22 7.80 37.46
C THR A 446 -9.28 7.29 36.35
N GLU A 447 -9.05 5.98 36.33
CA GLU A 447 -8.19 5.32 35.32
C GLU A 447 -8.62 5.69 33.88
N ASP A 448 -9.93 5.66 33.61
CA ASP A 448 -10.46 6.06 32.30
C ASP A 448 -10.07 7.50 31.94
N MET A 449 -10.17 8.42 32.90
CA MET A 449 -9.81 9.81 32.65
C MET A 449 -8.30 9.99 32.46
N GLN A 450 -7.49 9.21 33.21
CA GLN A 450 -6.02 9.22 33.02
C GLN A 450 -5.67 8.83 31.58
N ASP A 451 -6.30 7.75 31.08
CA ASP A 451 -6.11 7.27 29.70
C ASP A 451 -6.55 8.33 28.67
N TYR A 452 -7.70 8.96 28.89
CA TYR A 452 -8.18 10.03 28.00
C TYR A 452 -7.21 11.22 27.97
N MET A 453 -6.70 11.64 29.14
CA MET A 453 -5.77 12.78 29.19
C MET A 453 -4.43 12.45 28.52
N GLU A 454 -3.90 11.23 28.72
CA GLU A 454 -2.70 10.77 28.02
C GLU A 454 -2.94 10.67 26.50
N TYR A 455 -4.15 10.24 26.10
CA TYR A 455 -4.51 10.22 24.68
C TYR A 455 -4.56 11.64 24.10
N VAL A 456 -5.13 12.61 24.79
CA VAL A 456 -5.18 14.01 24.34
C VAL A 456 -3.77 14.56 24.10
N TYR A 457 -2.81 14.25 24.98
CA TYR A 457 -1.40 14.61 24.76
C TYR A 457 -0.87 13.99 23.46
N THR A 458 -1.12 12.71 23.24
CA THR A 458 -0.71 11.97 22.03
C THR A 458 -1.35 12.60 20.78
N PHE A 459 -2.65 12.85 20.81
CA PHE A 459 -3.43 13.48 19.74
C PHE A 459 -2.86 14.85 19.36
N LEU A 460 -2.63 15.74 20.33
CA LEU A 460 -2.08 17.07 20.08
C LEU A 460 -0.68 17.01 19.47
N ARG A 461 0.12 16.02 19.88
CA ARG A 461 1.46 15.78 19.32
C ARG A 461 1.39 15.27 17.88
N GLU A 462 0.52 14.32 17.61
CA GLU A 462 0.35 13.72 16.27
C GLU A 462 -0.20 14.72 15.25
N LYS A 463 -1.12 15.60 15.68
CA LYS A 463 -1.63 16.68 14.83
C LYS A 463 -0.61 17.84 14.69
N GLY A 464 0.52 17.75 15.35
CA GLY A 464 1.59 18.76 15.30
C GLY A 464 1.30 20.03 16.07
N VAL A 465 0.25 20.05 16.90
CA VAL A 465 -0.07 21.18 17.79
C VAL A 465 1.03 21.31 18.85
N ILE A 466 1.42 20.20 19.46
CA ILE A 466 2.60 20.13 20.33
C ILE A 466 3.79 19.71 19.47
N THR A 467 4.84 20.54 19.44
CA THR A 467 6.04 20.32 18.62
C THR A 467 6.96 19.31 19.31
N ALA A 468 6.88 18.04 18.93
CA ALA A 468 7.60 16.93 19.56
C ALA A 468 9.13 17.16 19.63
N SER A 469 9.72 17.78 18.61
CA SER A 469 11.16 18.07 18.55
C SER A 469 11.64 19.13 19.56
N GLU A 470 10.72 19.90 20.11
CA GLU A 470 11.03 20.97 21.10
C GLU A 470 10.97 20.44 22.52
N ILE A 471 10.30 19.30 22.77
CA ILE A 471 10.10 18.76 24.12
C ILE A 471 11.44 18.20 24.66
N ASP A 472 11.88 18.75 25.78
CA ASP A 472 12.99 18.17 26.54
C ASP A 472 12.43 17.10 27.50
N THR A 473 12.64 15.83 27.15
CA THR A 473 12.14 14.71 27.95
C THR A 473 12.81 14.56 29.32
N SER A 474 13.87 15.31 29.58
CA SER A 474 14.50 15.38 30.92
C SER A 474 13.97 16.55 31.75
N ASP A 475 13.09 17.38 31.22
CA ASP A 475 12.48 18.54 31.92
C ASP A 475 11.67 18.08 33.11
N GLU A 476 11.86 18.77 34.26
CA GLU A 476 11.21 18.42 35.54
C GLU A 476 9.68 18.43 35.45
N THR A 477 9.08 19.35 34.68
CA THR A 477 7.62 19.45 34.57
C THR A 477 7.10 18.34 33.62
N PHE A 478 7.84 18.02 32.53
CA PHE A 478 7.50 16.90 31.70
C PHE A 478 7.52 15.57 32.48
N LEU A 479 8.56 15.38 33.33
CA LEU A 479 8.67 14.18 34.16
C LEU A 479 7.56 14.15 35.23
N ALA A 480 7.22 15.29 35.85
CA ALA A 480 6.11 15.38 36.82
C ALA A 480 4.77 14.99 36.17
N TRP A 481 4.54 15.40 34.91
CA TRP A 481 3.37 14.97 34.12
C TRP A 481 3.40 13.45 33.87
N LYS A 482 4.53 12.92 33.39
CA LYS A 482 4.68 11.48 33.13
C LYS A 482 4.57 10.63 34.40
N ASN A 483 4.92 11.17 35.55
CA ASN A 483 4.78 10.53 36.87
C ASN A 483 3.38 10.77 37.49
N THR A 484 2.44 11.38 36.76
CA THR A 484 1.07 11.68 37.20
C THR A 484 1.00 12.63 38.44
N GLU A 485 2.07 13.44 38.67
CA GLU A 485 2.21 14.31 39.83
C GLU A 485 1.55 15.70 39.68
N ILE A 486 1.17 16.07 38.44
CA ILE A 486 0.53 17.36 38.11
C ILE A 486 -0.70 17.14 37.20
N SER A 487 -1.57 18.18 37.13
CA SER A 487 -2.72 18.13 36.22
C SER A 487 -2.31 18.33 34.76
N PHE A 488 -3.12 17.85 33.82
CA PHE A 488 -2.89 18.09 32.40
C PHE A 488 -2.94 19.59 32.08
N TYR A 489 -3.83 20.34 32.71
CA TYR A 489 -3.89 21.79 32.56
C TYR A 489 -2.55 22.45 32.92
N ASP A 490 -1.95 22.08 34.06
CA ASP A 490 -0.67 22.66 34.51
C ASP A 490 0.46 22.30 33.51
N PHE A 491 0.49 21.05 33.05
CA PHE A 491 1.44 20.59 32.02
C PHE A 491 1.26 21.39 30.73
N LEU A 492 0.03 21.51 30.23
CA LEU A 492 -0.28 22.19 28.95
C LEU A 492 0.05 23.69 29.05
N SER A 493 -0.24 24.32 30.23
CA SER A 493 0.12 25.71 30.51
C SER A 493 1.63 25.91 30.46
N TYR A 494 2.38 24.93 30.95
CA TYR A 494 3.85 24.95 30.90
C TYR A 494 4.34 24.81 29.45
N VAL A 495 3.81 23.88 28.70
CA VAL A 495 4.12 23.67 27.27
C VAL A 495 3.89 24.96 26.47
N ILE A 496 2.78 25.65 26.71
CA ILE A 496 2.48 26.97 26.11
C ILE A 496 3.55 28.00 26.51
N SER A 497 3.90 28.06 27.80
CA SER A 497 4.89 29.03 28.32
C SER A 497 6.29 28.83 27.72
N LYS A 498 6.63 27.59 27.36
CA LYS A 498 7.91 27.22 26.72
C LYS A 498 7.92 27.47 25.22
N GLY A 499 6.77 27.76 24.63
CA GLY A 499 6.63 27.93 23.19
C GLY A 499 6.71 26.61 22.40
N TRP A 500 6.37 25.50 23.04
CA TRP A 500 6.35 24.16 22.39
C TRP A 500 5.05 23.92 21.62
N ILE A 501 4.27 24.98 21.34
CA ILE A 501 2.99 24.91 20.58
C ILE A 501 3.16 25.57 19.22
N ASP A 502 2.74 24.87 18.16
CA ASP A 502 2.60 25.42 16.82
C ASP A 502 1.15 25.93 16.65
N SER A 503 0.94 27.22 16.91
CA SER A 503 -0.39 27.85 16.80
C SER A 503 -0.94 27.88 15.37
N SER A 504 -0.11 27.69 14.35
CA SER A 504 -0.59 27.62 12.96
C SER A 504 -1.51 26.40 12.72
N LYS A 505 -1.37 25.36 13.54
CA LYS A 505 -2.18 24.15 13.48
C LYS A 505 -3.56 24.32 14.13
N LEU A 506 -3.75 25.45 14.86
CA LEU A 506 -5.00 25.76 15.57
C LEU A 506 -5.89 26.75 14.79
N GLY A 507 -5.59 27.00 13.50
CA GLY A 507 -6.34 27.94 12.65
C GLY A 507 -6.15 29.41 13.06
N ALA A 508 -5.08 29.74 13.77
CA ALA A 508 -4.84 31.10 14.27
C ALA A 508 -4.38 32.03 13.12
N GLU A 509 -5.08 33.15 12.93
CA GLU A 509 -4.74 34.20 11.94
C GLU A 509 -3.56 35.08 12.38
N SER A 510 -3.09 34.96 13.62
CA SER A 510 -2.06 35.82 14.21
C SER A 510 -1.05 35.05 15.07
N ALA A 511 0.22 35.29 14.82
CA ALA A 511 1.33 34.72 15.61
C ALA A 511 1.49 35.37 16.99
N TYR A 512 0.63 36.29 17.38
CA TYR A 512 0.71 37.06 18.64
C TYR A 512 -0.50 36.79 19.54
N SER A 513 -0.83 35.53 19.79
CA SER A 513 -1.86 35.15 20.77
C SER A 513 -1.25 35.07 22.15
N ASP A 514 -1.95 35.55 23.18
CA ASP A 514 -1.51 35.35 24.57
C ASP A 514 -1.79 33.90 25.01
N SER A 515 -1.19 33.47 26.12
CA SER A 515 -1.31 32.08 26.61
C SER A 515 -2.76 31.64 26.85
N SER A 516 -3.64 32.54 27.25
CA SER A 516 -5.05 32.21 27.50
C SER A 516 -5.80 31.99 26.15
N GLN A 517 -5.44 32.77 25.12
CA GLN A 517 -5.99 32.59 23.77
C GLN A 517 -5.54 31.26 23.16
N VAL A 518 -4.24 30.92 23.30
CA VAL A 518 -3.71 29.63 22.82
C VAL A 518 -4.42 28.47 23.51
N MET A 519 -4.59 28.54 24.84
CA MET A 519 -5.32 27.52 25.60
C MET A 519 -6.76 27.35 25.07
N SER A 520 -7.46 28.47 24.88
CA SER A 520 -8.84 28.46 24.33
C SER A 520 -8.89 27.83 22.95
N GLN A 521 -7.92 28.09 22.08
CA GLN A 521 -7.82 27.50 20.75
C GLN A 521 -7.57 25.99 20.82
N ILE A 522 -6.73 25.53 21.76
CA ILE A 522 -6.50 24.08 21.97
C ILE A 522 -7.79 23.41 22.44
N LEU A 523 -8.54 24.03 23.36
CA LEU A 523 -9.83 23.52 23.83
C LEU A 523 -10.81 23.35 22.65
N SER A 524 -10.96 24.41 21.82
CA SER A 524 -11.84 24.35 20.63
C SER A 524 -11.37 23.30 19.64
N PHE A 525 -10.05 23.19 19.43
CA PHE A 525 -9.46 22.19 18.52
C PHE A 525 -9.78 20.77 19.00
N CYS A 526 -9.65 20.51 20.30
CA CYS A 526 -10.00 19.19 20.87
C CYS A 526 -11.51 18.92 20.72
N GLU A 527 -12.35 19.91 21.08
CA GLU A 527 -13.82 19.78 20.97
C GLU A 527 -14.28 19.43 19.55
N GLU A 528 -13.68 20.06 18.54
CA GLU A 528 -14.04 19.90 17.12
C GLU A 528 -13.50 18.63 16.46
N ASN A 529 -12.36 18.10 16.95
CA ASN A 529 -11.61 17.09 16.19
C ASN A 529 -11.46 15.73 16.89
N LEU A 530 -11.65 15.63 18.23
CA LEU A 530 -11.46 14.36 18.94
C LEU A 530 -12.42 13.27 18.47
N SER A 531 -13.71 13.58 18.33
CA SER A 531 -14.72 12.59 17.96
C SER A 531 -14.48 11.94 16.59
N ALA A 532 -13.83 12.68 15.68
CA ALA A 532 -13.50 12.19 14.33
C ALA A 532 -12.15 11.43 14.31
N ASP A 533 -11.37 11.50 15.38
CA ASP A 533 -10.04 10.88 15.42
C ASP A 533 -10.16 9.38 15.70
N SER A 534 -9.53 8.57 14.83
CA SER A 534 -9.60 7.10 14.87
C SER A 534 -9.10 6.51 16.20
N GLY A 535 -7.99 7.03 16.72
CA GLY A 535 -7.43 6.53 17.99
C GLY A 535 -8.33 6.84 19.18
N PHE A 536 -8.92 8.04 19.20
CA PHE A 536 -9.90 8.42 20.22
C PHE A 536 -11.14 7.50 20.17
N ARG A 537 -11.66 7.25 18.96
CA ARG A 537 -12.80 6.33 18.77
C ARG A 537 -12.49 4.96 19.35
N LYS A 538 -11.31 4.41 19.02
CA LYS A 538 -10.88 3.08 19.52
C LYS A 538 -10.78 3.08 21.07
N LEU A 539 -10.28 4.15 21.66
CA LEU A 539 -10.20 4.26 23.11
C LEU A 539 -11.60 4.30 23.75
N VAL A 540 -12.55 5.01 23.14
CA VAL A 540 -13.95 5.05 23.62
C VAL A 540 -14.58 3.63 23.55
N TYR A 541 -14.39 2.90 22.43
CA TYR A 541 -14.87 1.52 22.31
C TYR A 541 -14.24 0.61 23.38
N LYS A 542 -12.93 0.76 23.64
CA LYS A 542 -12.24 0.02 24.70
C LYS A 542 -12.97 0.22 26.05
N LYS A 543 -13.21 1.49 26.41
CA LYS A 543 -13.89 1.82 27.70
C LYS A 543 -15.32 1.29 27.74
N LEU A 544 -16.08 1.40 26.66
CA LEU A 544 -17.47 0.87 26.56
C LEU A 544 -17.49 -0.64 26.83
N ILE A 545 -16.53 -1.39 26.25
CA ILE A 545 -16.45 -2.85 26.37
C ILE A 545 -16.00 -3.26 27.78
N HIS A 546 -14.89 -2.65 28.28
CA HIS A 546 -14.35 -3.03 29.59
C HIS A 546 -15.29 -2.63 30.72
N ASN A 547 -16.04 -1.52 30.58
CA ASN A 547 -17.05 -1.07 31.56
C ASN A 547 -18.42 -1.76 31.35
N GLU A 548 -18.50 -2.78 30.47
CA GLU A 548 -19.69 -3.60 30.22
C GLU A 548 -20.91 -2.79 29.69
N GLN A 549 -20.68 -1.61 29.11
CA GLN A 549 -21.71 -0.79 28.48
C GLN A 549 -22.00 -1.29 27.05
N LEU A 550 -20.97 -1.80 26.36
CA LEU A 550 -21.10 -2.46 25.06
C LEU A 550 -20.89 -3.96 25.26
N SER A 551 -21.94 -4.73 25.10
CA SER A 551 -21.93 -6.18 25.35
C SER A 551 -21.24 -6.95 24.21
N GLY A 552 -20.59 -8.07 24.54
CA GLY A 552 -20.04 -9.00 23.55
C GLY A 552 -21.09 -9.53 22.57
N ASN A 553 -22.34 -9.65 22.98
CA ASN A 553 -23.44 -10.07 22.10
C ASN A 553 -23.63 -9.10 20.92
N LEU A 554 -23.62 -7.78 21.20
CA LEU A 554 -23.74 -6.77 20.15
C LEU A 554 -22.54 -6.81 19.19
N VAL A 555 -21.33 -7.02 19.72
CA VAL A 555 -20.12 -7.15 18.89
C VAL A 555 -20.23 -8.37 17.98
N CYS A 556 -20.65 -9.52 18.52
CA CYS A 556 -20.83 -10.75 17.74
C CYS A 556 -21.91 -10.58 16.66
N LEU A 557 -23.03 -9.93 16.99
CA LEU A 557 -24.11 -9.66 16.01
C LEU A 557 -23.62 -8.75 14.88
N ALA A 558 -22.84 -7.70 15.19
CA ALA A 558 -22.26 -6.83 14.18
C ALA A 558 -21.28 -7.59 13.23
N LEU A 559 -20.47 -8.51 13.77
CA LEU A 559 -19.60 -9.36 12.95
C LEU A 559 -20.41 -10.22 11.95
N ILE A 560 -21.56 -10.71 12.35
CA ILE A 560 -22.46 -11.49 11.49
C ILE A 560 -23.14 -10.57 10.46
N ASP A 561 -23.66 -9.43 10.91
CA ASP A 561 -24.40 -8.48 10.06
C ASP A 561 -23.53 -7.90 8.94
N GLN A 562 -22.23 -7.74 9.21
CA GLN A 562 -21.24 -7.30 8.19
C GLN A 562 -20.68 -8.48 7.35
N GLY A 563 -21.16 -9.71 7.58
CA GLY A 563 -20.74 -10.87 6.81
C GLY A 563 -19.31 -11.36 7.12
N ILE A 564 -18.73 -10.93 8.24
CA ILE A 564 -17.40 -11.38 8.69
C ILE A 564 -17.50 -12.82 9.20
N LEU A 565 -18.60 -13.12 9.89
CA LEU A 565 -18.92 -14.48 10.35
C LEU A 565 -20.24 -14.93 9.72
N ASP A 566 -20.28 -16.17 9.21
CA ASP A 566 -21.50 -16.76 8.64
C ASP A 566 -22.09 -17.73 9.67
N VAL A 567 -23.38 -17.57 9.96
CA VAL A 567 -24.08 -18.41 10.93
C VAL A 567 -25.52 -18.69 10.48
N ASP A 568 -26.12 -19.71 11.06
CA ASP A 568 -27.55 -19.98 10.86
C ASP A 568 -28.42 -19.07 11.73
N ASN A 569 -29.70 -18.95 11.38
CA ASN A 569 -30.66 -18.12 12.11
C ASN A 569 -30.79 -18.47 13.59
N SER A 570 -30.58 -19.75 13.95
CA SER A 570 -30.68 -20.23 15.34
C SER A 570 -29.56 -19.62 16.20
N SER A 571 -28.33 -19.61 15.70
CA SER A 571 -27.17 -19.01 16.37
C SER A 571 -27.31 -17.50 16.53
N TYR A 572 -27.86 -16.84 15.51
CA TYR A 572 -28.17 -15.39 15.55
C TYR A 572 -29.19 -15.09 16.67
N GLU A 573 -30.31 -15.86 16.72
CA GLU A 573 -31.35 -15.70 17.77
C GLU A 573 -30.81 -15.99 19.18
N GLU A 574 -29.90 -16.97 19.30
CA GLU A 574 -29.23 -17.30 20.57
C GLU A 574 -28.40 -16.11 21.07
N LEU A 575 -27.63 -15.47 20.20
CA LEU A 575 -26.83 -14.29 20.54
C LEU A 575 -27.74 -13.11 20.91
N GLN A 576 -28.80 -12.90 20.14
CA GLN A 576 -29.74 -11.78 20.36
C GLN A 576 -30.42 -11.86 21.74
N ASN A 577 -30.70 -13.06 22.22
CA ASN A 577 -31.42 -13.29 23.47
C ASN A 577 -30.52 -13.80 24.61
N GLY A 578 -29.23 -14.04 24.35
CA GLY A 578 -28.29 -14.65 25.28
C GLY A 578 -27.62 -13.64 26.22
N ASP A 579 -26.84 -14.18 27.13
CA ASP A 579 -26.05 -13.41 28.09
C ASP A 579 -24.56 -13.38 27.68
N ALA A 580 -23.70 -12.81 28.53
CA ALA A 580 -22.27 -12.70 28.27
C ALA A 580 -21.59 -14.08 28.06
N GLN A 581 -22.11 -15.11 28.72
CA GLN A 581 -21.61 -16.49 28.56
C GLN A 581 -21.92 -17.02 27.15
N THR A 582 -23.04 -16.63 26.57
CA THR A 582 -23.45 -17.01 25.21
C THR A 582 -22.46 -16.40 24.19
N ALA A 583 -22.17 -15.09 24.30
CA ALA A 583 -21.19 -14.42 23.44
C ALA A 583 -19.78 -15.01 23.60
N PHE A 584 -19.36 -15.28 24.84
CA PHE A 584 -18.07 -15.90 25.14
C PHE A 584 -17.93 -17.26 24.45
N THR A 585 -18.97 -18.11 24.61
CA THR A 585 -18.95 -19.45 24.02
C THR A 585 -18.91 -19.40 22.50
N PHE A 586 -19.69 -18.49 21.93
CA PHE A 586 -19.74 -18.24 20.48
C PHE A 586 -18.37 -17.82 19.92
N ILE A 587 -17.81 -16.72 20.46
CA ILE A 587 -16.55 -16.17 19.93
C ILE A 587 -15.40 -17.18 20.11
N ARG A 588 -15.39 -17.88 21.25
CA ARG A 588 -14.39 -18.92 21.55
C ARG A 588 -14.45 -20.06 20.52
N GLU A 589 -15.66 -20.47 20.12
CA GLU A 589 -15.87 -21.49 19.08
C GLU A 589 -15.38 -20.99 17.72
N LYS A 590 -15.72 -19.74 17.34
CA LYS A 590 -15.33 -19.15 16.07
C LYS A 590 -13.79 -19.03 15.96
N ILE A 591 -13.11 -18.69 17.03
CA ILE A 591 -11.63 -18.69 17.11
C ILE A 591 -11.09 -20.11 16.97
N GLY A 592 -11.66 -21.07 17.72
CA GLY A 592 -11.22 -22.47 17.71
C GLY A 592 -11.32 -23.12 16.33
N ASN A 593 -12.29 -22.72 15.53
CA ASN A 593 -12.50 -23.21 14.16
C ASN A 593 -11.77 -22.36 13.11
N THR A 594 -11.00 -21.36 13.52
CA THR A 594 -10.32 -20.37 12.66
C THR A 594 -11.25 -19.60 11.71
N GLU A 595 -12.56 -19.54 12.05
CA GLU A 595 -13.53 -18.68 11.36
C GLU A 595 -13.26 -17.20 11.68
N LEU A 596 -12.73 -16.96 12.88
CA LEU A 596 -12.12 -15.68 13.29
C LEU A 596 -10.65 -15.99 13.60
N THR A 597 -9.75 -15.53 12.79
CA THR A 597 -8.34 -15.95 12.82
C THR A 597 -7.54 -15.22 13.91
N PRO A 598 -6.47 -15.83 14.43
CA PRO A 598 -5.55 -15.14 15.35
C PRO A 598 -5.04 -13.81 14.82
N ALA A 599 -4.76 -13.73 13.52
CA ALA A 599 -4.30 -12.49 12.86
C ALA A 599 -5.36 -11.39 12.90
N GLN A 600 -6.62 -11.72 12.64
CA GLN A 600 -7.72 -10.74 12.73
C GLN A 600 -7.84 -10.21 14.17
N ILE A 601 -7.71 -11.08 15.16
CA ILE A 601 -7.78 -10.71 16.59
C ILE A 601 -6.57 -9.86 16.99
N ALA A 602 -5.39 -10.15 16.42
CA ALA A 602 -4.14 -9.40 16.65
C ALA A 602 -3.75 -9.27 18.14
N LEU A 603 -4.08 -10.31 18.94
CA LEU A 603 -3.59 -10.46 20.32
C LEU A 603 -2.48 -11.52 20.31
N ASP A 604 -1.36 -11.25 20.98
CA ASP A 604 -0.25 -12.20 21.05
C ASP A 604 -0.65 -13.52 21.76
N PRO A 605 -0.32 -14.65 21.12
CA PRO A 605 0.41 -14.80 19.87
C PRO A 605 -0.53 -14.77 18.64
N CYS A 606 -0.41 -13.76 17.80
CA CYS A 606 -1.24 -13.59 16.59
C CYS A 606 -0.48 -13.88 15.30
N SER A 607 0.81 -14.16 15.39
CA SER A 607 1.67 -14.41 14.22
C SER A 607 2.69 -15.50 14.51
N GLY A 608 3.26 -16.08 13.44
CA GLY A 608 4.25 -17.12 13.58
C GLY A 608 4.94 -17.46 12.26
N SER A 609 5.98 -18.27 12.35
CA SER A 609 6.69 -18.75 11.14
C SER A 609 7.12 -20.20 11.32
N ALA A 610 7.21 -20.91 10.19
CA ALA A 610 7.69 -22.28 10.16
C ALA A 610 8.45 -22.55 8.85
N ILE A 611 9.59 -23.20 8.97
CA ILE A 611 10.46 -23.53 7.82
C ILE A 611 10.67 -25.05 7.83
N VAL A 612 10.47 -25.67 6.67
CA VAL A 612 10.70 -27.12 6.48
C VAL A 612 11.77 -27.30 5.41
N THR A 613 12.85 -28.01 5.75
CA THR A 613 13.96 -28.29 4.83
C THR A 613 14.21 -29.78 4.71
N ASP A 614 14.66 -30.21 3.54
CA ASP A 614 15.18 -31.58 3.32
C ASP A 614 16.57 -31.67 3.94
N THR A 615 16.75 -32.54 4.90
CA THR A 615 18.03 -32.69 5.62
C THR A 615 19.15 -33.32 4.76
N THR A 616 18.81 -33.92 3.62
CA THR A 616 19.78 -34.54 2.70
C THR A 616 20.31 -33.55 1.68
N THR A 617 19.40 -32.74 1.09
CA THR A 617 19.73 -31.84 -0.01
C THR A 617 19.89 -30.38 0.42
N GLY A 618 19.26 -30.01 1.56
CA GLY A 618 19.16 -28.61 2.01
C GLY A 618 18.04 -27.85 1.33
N GLU A 619 17.27 -28.49 0.45
CA GLU A 619 16.15 -27.83 -0.25
C GLU A 619 15.10 -27.33 0.74
N LEU A 620 14.60 -26.13 0.47
CA LEU A 620 13.51 -25.51 1.21
C LEU A 620 12.18 -26.07 0.68
N LEU A 621 11.48 -26.82 1.51
CA LEU A 621 10.22 -27.50 1.12
C LEU A 621 8.97 -26.68 1.50
N ALA A 622 9.06 -25.89 2.58
CA ALA A 622 8.02 -24.94 2.98
C ALA A 622 8.66 -23.79 3.75
N MET A 623 8.15 -22.59 3.57
CA MET A 623 8.56 -21.38 4.31
C MET A 623 7.30 -20.55 4.57
N VAL A 624 6.76 -20.72 5.77
CA VAL A 624 5.52 -20.05 6.19
C VAL A 624 5.85 -18.82 7.02
N SER A 625 5.29 -17.69 6.63
CA SER A 625 5.18 -16.47 7.42
C SER A 625 3.68 -16.20 7.60
N TYR A 626 3.16 -16.36 8.82
CA TYR A 626 1.75 -16.15 9.14
C TYR A 626 1.58 -14.82 9.89
N PRO A 627 0.59 -13.99 9.57
CA PRO A 627 -0.39 -14.18 8.49
C PRO A 627 0.14 -13.79 7.12
N GLY A 628 -0.47 -14.35 6.10
CA GLY A 628 -0.27 -13.94 4.72
C GLY A 628 -1.31 -12.90 4.28
N TYR A 629 -1.24 -12.49 3.01
CA TYR A 629 -2.15 -11.50 2.42
C TYR A 629 -2.45 -11.86 0.95
N ASP A 630 -3.58 -11.36 0.43
CA ASP A 630 -4.04 -11.68 -0.92
C ASP A 630 -3.24 -10.92 -1.98
N LEU A 631 -2.35 -11.61 -2.67
CA LEU A 631 -1.50 -11.07 -3.74
C LEU A 631 -2.33 -10.54 -4.92
N ASN A 632 -3.49 -11.13 -5.18
CA ASN A 632 -4.35 -10.72 -6.31
C ASN A 632 -4.89 -9.29 -6.13
N LYS A 633 -5.06 -8.84 -4.89
CA LYS A 633 -5.51 -7.47 -4.58
C LYS A 633 -4.39 -6.43 -4.73
N LEU A 634 -3.14 -6.89 -4.80
CA LEU A 634 -1.97 -6.00 -4.97
C LEU A 634 -1.44 -6.03 -6.39
N SER A 635 -1.79 -7.06 -7.17
CA SER A 635 -1.26 -7.27 -8.53
C SER A 635 -1.96 -6.36 -9.54
N GLY A 636 -1.19 -5.77 -10.43
CA GLY A 636 -1.71 -4.88 -11.47
C GLY A 636 -2.01 -3.48 -10.91
N THR A 637 -3.26 -3.23 -10.61
CA THR A 637 -3.70 -2.00 -9.93
C THR A 637 -3.93 -2.35 -8.46
N VAL A 638 -3.13 -1.77 -7.59
CA VAL A 638 -3.23 -2.01 -6.15
C VAL A 638 -4.60 -1.54 -5.64
N ASP A 639 -5.31 -2.42 -4.96
CA ASP A 639 -6.53 -2.08 -4.21
C ASP A 639 -6.12 -1.17 -3.04
N ALA A 640 -6.42 0.12 -3.13
CA ALA A 640 -5.97 1.12 -2.16
C ALA A 640 -6.57 0.92 -0.77
N GLU A 641 -7.81 0.47 -0.69
CA GLU A 641 -8.48 0.16 0.57
C GLU A 641 -7.80 -1.04 1.25
N TYR A 642 -7.58 -2.11 0.48
CA TYR A 642 -6.89 -3.30 0.98
C TYR A 642 -5.45 -2.97 1.41
N TRP A 643 -4.72 -2.17 0.62
CA TRP A 643 -3.38 -1.71 1.00
C TRP A 643 -3.38 -0.95 2.33
N ASN A 644 -4.34 -0.01 2.49
CA ASN A 644 -4.48 0.73 3.75
C ASN A 644 -4.82 -0.21 4.93
N LYS A 645 -5.63 -1.23 4.70
CA LYS A 645 -5.91 -2.26 5.71
C LYS A 645 -4.63 -2.98 6.12
N LEU A 646 -3.82 -3.45 5.14
CA LEU A 646 -2.57 -4.18 5.41
C LEU A 646 -1.53 -3.38 6.18
N ILE A 647 -1.33 -2.10 5.85
CA ILE A 647 -0.31 -1.26 6.53
C ILE A 647 -0.73 -0.85 7.95
N ASN A 648 -2.02 -0.94 8.27
CA ASN A 648 -2.56 -0.63 9.60
C ASN A 648 -2.91 -1.88 10.41
N ASP A 649 -2.72 -3.07 9.84
CA ASP A 649 -3.03 -4.36 10.48
C ASP A 649 -1.98 -4.64 11.56
N GLN A 650 -2.43 -4.79 12.81
CA GLN A 650 -1.55 -5.01 13.97
C GLN A 650 -0.85 -6.37 13.97
N SER A 651 -1.32 -7.33 13.17
CA SER A 651 -0.63 -8.61 12.97
C SER A 651 0.55 -8.52 12.00
N GLU A 652 0.75 -7.35 11.37
CA GLU A 652 1.87 -7.03 10.48
C GLU A 652 2.07 -8.06 9.35
N PRO A 653 1.05 -8.29 8.49
CA PRO A 653 1.16 -9.32 7.43
C PRO A 653 2.26 -9.04 6.40
N LEU A 654 2.61 -7.77 6.18
CA LEU A 654 3.67 -7.37 5.23
C LEU A 654 5.09 -7.66 5.75
N TYR A 655 5.23 -7.94 7.05
CA TYR A 655 6.54 -8.23 7.68
C TYR A 655 6.81 -9.74 7.62
N ASP A 656 7.83 -10.14 6.82
CA ASP A 656 8.17 -11.57 6.67
C ASP A 656 8.80 -12.11 7.96
N LYS A 657 8.02 -12.83 8.73
CA LYS A 657 8.43 -13.38 10.01
C LYS A 657 9.41 -14.57 9.87
N ALA A 658 9.40 -15.23 8.70
CA ALA A 658 10.30 -16.37 8.45
C ALA A 658 11.75 -15.94 8.25
N THR A 659 11.97 -14.73 7.67
CA THR A 659 13.32 -14.27 7.30
C THR A 659 13.77 -13.00 8.04
N GLN A 660 12.86 -12.21 8.60
CA GLN A 660 13.21 -10.88 9.14
C GLN A 660 13.10 -10.77 10.66
N VAL A 661 12.24 -11.60 11.31
CA VAL A 661 12.00 -11.48 12.75
C VAL A 661 13.26 -11.85 13.54
N ARG A 662 13.54 -11.07 14.59
CA ARG A 662 14.69 -11.28 15.48
C ARG A 662 14.17 -11.48 16.90
N ILE A 663 14.17 -12.72 17.36
CA ILE A 663 13.71 -13.10 18.70
C ILE A 663 14.81 -13.84 19.45
N ALA A 664 14.70 -13.86 20.78
CA ALA A 664 15.59 -14.68 21.62
C ALA A 664 15.35 -16.15 21.30
N PRO A 665 16.40 -16.92 20.99
CA PRO A 665 16.23 -18.31 20.52
C PRO A 665 15.72 -19.30 21.58
N GLY A 666 15.70 -18.87 22.84
CA GLY A 666 15.23 -19.74 23.94
C GLY A 666 16.11 -20.98 24.14
N SER A 667 15.48 -22.08 24.60
CA SER A 667 16.18 -23.31 24.98
C SER A 667 16.85 -24.04 23.82
N VAL A 668 16.50 -23.76 22.56
CA VAL A 668 17.20 -24.36 21.41
C VAL A 668 18.67 -23.91 21.37
N TYR A 669 18.97 -22.72 21.92
CA TYR A 669 20.34 -22.20 22.01
C TYR A 669 21.22 -23.05 22.96
N LYS A 670 20.65 -23.86 23.83
CA LYS A 670 21.38 -24.77 24.73
C LYS A 670 22.26 -25.77 23.94
N LEU A 671 21.85 -26.13 22.71
CA LEU A 671 22.67 -26.97 21.82
C LEU A 671 23.95 -26.26 21.41
N VAL A 672 23.84 -24.96 21.10
CA VAL A 672 25.01 -24.10 20.78
C VAL A 672 25.92 -23.98 22.01
N THR A 673 25.33 -23.71 23.19
CA THR A 673 26.06 -23.59 24.45
C THR A 673 26.77 -24.92 24.81
N THR A 674 26.09 -26.06 24.57
CA THR A 674 26.72 -27.41 24.75
C THR A 674 27.93 -27.57 23.85
N SER A 675 27.75 -27.30 22.55
CA SER A 675 28.85 -27.42 21.57
C SER A 675 30.03 -26.55 21.95
N ALA A 676 29.78 -25.29 22.33
CA ALA A 676 30.82 -24.37 22.79
C ALA A 676 31.53 -24.90 24.04
N GLY A 677 30.77 -25.39 25.02
CA GLY A 677 31.30 -25.90 26.26
C GLY A 677 32.20 -27.13 26.07
N LEU A 678 31.80 -28.04 25.18
CA LEU A 678 32.57 -29.25 24.85
C LEU A 678 33.82 -28.90 24.03
N GLU A 679 33.73 -28.03 23.02
CA GLU A 679 34.84 -27.61 22.15
C GLU A 679 35.91 -26.85 22.93
N GLU A 680 35.52 -25.98 23.84
CA GLU A 680 36.44 -25.20 24.68
C GLU A 680 36.91 -26.00 25.92
N GLY A 681 36.36 -27.21 26.11
CA GLY A 681 36.81 -28.14 27.18
C GLY A 681 36.41 -27.67 28.59
N VAL A 682 35.37 -26.81 28.70
CA VAL A 682 34.91 -26.34 30.02
C VAL A 682 33.90 -27.32 30.66
N ILE A 683 33.39 -28.25 29.88
CA ILE A 683 32.59 -29.39 30.33
C ILE A 683 33.03 -30.67 29.61
N ASP A 684 32.72 -31.81 30.25
CA ASP A 684 32.81 -33.15 29.64
C ASP A 684 31.44 -33.75 29.60
N SER A 685 31.08 -34.47 28.55
CA SER A 685 29.74 -35.03 28.33
C SER A 685 29.27 -35.95 29.47
N SER A 686 30.23 -36.57 30.21
CA SER A 686 29.96 -37.47 31.33
C SER A 686 30.00 -36.76 32.71
N GLU A 687 30.44 -35.50 32.76
CA GLU A 687 30.51 -34.71 33.97
C GLU A 687 29.09 -34.39 34.50
N TYR A 688 28.89 -34.52 35.82
CA TYR A 688 27.62 -34.17 36.46
C TYR A 688 27.71 -32.81 37.14
N ILE A 689 26.80 -31.89 36.80
CA ILE A 689 26.60 -30.59 37.46
C ILE A 689 25.29 -30.70 38.26
N ASN A 690 25.32 -30.36 39.55
CA ASN A 690 24.17 -30.49 40.44
C ASN A 690 23.30 -29.24 40.42
N CYS A 691 22.13 -29.34 39.80
CA CYS A 691 21.14 -28.24 39.78
C CYS A 691 20.43 -28.16 41.13
N ILE A 692 20.67 -27.04 41.85
CA ILE A 692 20.05 -26.75 43.15
C ILE A 692 18.91 -25.74 43.03
N GLY A 693 18.35 -25.59 41.81
CA GLY A 693 17.21 -24.71 41.55
C GLY A 693 17.61 -23.23 41.27
N THR A 694 18.36 -22.60 42.17
CA THR A 694 18.83 -21.23 42.00
C THR A 694 20.33 -21.24 41.76
N PHE A 695 20.79 -20.57 40.72
CA PHE A 695 22.21 -20.50 40.40
C PHE A 695 22.93 -19.63 41.43
N ASP A 696 24.00 -20.14 42.04
CA ASP A 696 24.66 -19.56 43.20
C ASP A 696 25.68 -18.46 42.89
N LYS A 697 25.80 -18.12 41.58
CA LYS A 697 26.75 -17.09 41.06
C LYS A 697 25.94 -16.05 40.26
N LEU A 698 26.45 -14.86 40.05
CA LEU A 698 25.88 -13.86 39.09
C LEU A 698 24.36 -13.70 39.20
N ASP A 699 23.90 -12.72 39.94
CA ASP A 699 22.47 -12.32 40.05
C ASP A 699 21.47 -13.43 40.45
N HIS A 700 21.97 -14.63 40.76
CA HIS A 700 21.20 -15.77 41.26
C HIS A 700 19.97 -16.16 40.41
N PRO A 701 20.10 -16.28 39.07
CA PRO A 701 18.94 -16.61 38.24
C PRO A 701 18.39 -18.04 38.59
N ARG A 702 17.06 -18.17 38.54
CA ARG A 702 16.38 -19.41 38.91
C ARG A 702 16.20 -20.31 37.70
N CYS A 703 16.43 -21.61 37.90
CA CYS A 703 16.04 -22.64 36.94
C CYS A 703 14.51 -22.67 36.84
N TRP A 704 13.99 -23.08 35.67
CA TRP A 704 12.53 -23.12 35.46
C TRP A 704 11.83 -23.98 36.50
N ILE A 705 12.40 -25.13 36.87
CA ILE A 705 11.82 -26.02 37.85
C ILE A 705 11.69 -25.37 39.24
N ALA A 706 12.67 -24.56 39.61
CA ALA A 706 12.63 -23.81 40.89
C ALA A 706 11.59 -22.70 40.85
N ARG A 707 11.37 -22.12 39.66
CA ARG A 707 10.38 -21.04 39.47
C ARG A 707 8.95 -21.60 39.53
N GLU A 708 8.71 -22.73 38.86
CA GLU A 708 7.35 -23.29 38.71
C GLU A 708 6.94 -24.20 39.88
N THR A 709 7.89 -24.93 40.48
CA THR A 709 7.55 -25.95 41.50
C THR A 709 8.27 -25.77 42.84
N GLY A 710 9.23 -24.82 42.89
CA GLY A 710 10.13 -24.68 44.04
C GLY A 710 11.17 -25.80 44.13
N GLY A 711 11.28 -26.66 43.12
CA GLY A 711 12.13 -27.85 43.11
C GLY A 711 13.52 -27.67 42.53
N GLU A 712 14.22 -28.80 42.32
CA GLU A 712 15.54 -28.89 41.73
C GLU A 712 15.67 -30.14 40.85
N HIS A 713 16.52 -30.11 39.82
CA HIS A 713 16.78 -31.27 38.97
C HIS A 713 17.76 -32.27 39.60
N GLY A 714 18.60 -31.79 40.54
CA GLY A 714 19.70 -32.57 41.08
C GLY A 714 20.84 -32.74 40.10
N PRO A 715 21.66 -33.81 40.22
CA PRO A 715 22.83 -34.00 39.36
C PRO A 715 22.46 -34.44 37.95
N LEU A 716 22.87 -33.65 36.96
CA LEU A 716 22.63 -33.89 35.51
C LEU A 716 23.94 -33.86 34.77
N ASN A 717 24.15 -34.82 33.84
CA ASN A 717 25.17 -34.76 32.83
C ASN A 717 24.64 -33.94 31.61
N THR A 718 25.44 -33.74 30.60
CA THR A 718 25.08 -32.94 29.43
C THR A 718 23.76 -33.41 28.77
N ALA A 719 23.63 -34.72 28.54
CA ALA A 719 22.41 -35.28 27.91
C ALA A 719 21.17 -35.06 28.78
N GLY A 720 21.28 -35.34 30.10
CA GLY A 720 20.19 -35.10 31.03
C GLY A 720 19.82 -33.61 31.15
N ALA A 721 20.81 -32.73 31.09
CA ALA A 721 20.57 -31.28 31.12
C ALA A 721 19.79 -30.79 29.89
N ILE A 722 20.07 -31.35 28.71
CA ILE A 722 19.32 -31.06 27.49
C ILE A 722 17.90 -31.63 27.59
N GLU A 723 17.80 -32.91 27.97
CA GLU A 723 16.52 -33.63 28.16
C GLU A 723 15.56 -32.89 29.12
N GLN A 724 16.10 -32.39 30.26
CA GLN A 724 15.33 -31.66 31.27
C GLN A 724 15.26 -30.16 31.00
N SER A 725 15.88 -29.69 29.93
CA SER A 725 16.01 -28.25 29.60
C SER A 725 16.48 -27.44 30.83
N CYS A 726 17.48 -27.91 31.54
CA CYS A 726 17.92 -27.37 32.84
C CYS A 726 18.66 -26.03 32.67
N ASN A 727 18.03 -24.91 33.04
CA ASN A 727 18.68 -23.57 32.94
C ASN A 727 19.93 -23.52 33.83
N PHE A 728 19.90 -24.05 35.04
CA PHE A 728 21.04 -24.05 35.97
C PHE A 728 22.30 -24.61 35.32
N TYR A 729 22.19 -25.78 34.66
CA TYR A 729 23.30 -26.44 33.98
C TYR A 729 23.93 -25.47 32.96
N PHE A 730 23.10 -24.81 32.16
CA PHE A 730 23.59 -23.94 31.09
C PHE A 730 24.06 -22.57 31.62
N TYR A 731 23.57 -22.11 32.77
CA TYR A 731 24.18 -20.96 33.46
C TYR A 731 25.61 -21.32 33.91
N GLU A 732 25.83 -22.53 34.43
CA GLU A 732 27.17 -22.97 34.84
C GLU A 732 28.09 -23.10 33.63
N VAL A 733 27.62 -23.66 32.50
CA VAL A 733 28.42 -23.75 31.27
C VAL A 733 28.80 -22.35 30.78
N GLY A 734 27.83 -21.44 30.70
CA GLY A 734 28.06 -20.04 30.28
C GLY A 734 29.06 -19.33 31.22
N TYR A 735 28.89 -19.53 32.52
CA TYR A 735 29.81 -19.00 33.54
C TYR A 735 31.24 -19.52 33.31
N ARG A 736 31.40 -20.82 33.09
CA ARG A 736 32.74 -21.41 32.85
C ARG A 736 33.39 -20.92 31.56
N LEU A 737 32.61 -20.73 30.49
CA LEU A 737 33.09 -20.13 29.22
C LEU A 737 33.57 -18.70 29.44
N SER A 738 32.99 -18.02 30.45
CA SER A 738 33.29 -16.61 30.77
C SER A 738 34.51 -16.48 31.73
N LEU A 739 35.11 -17.55 32.25
CA LEU A 739 36.27 -17.46 33.13
C LEU A 739 37.55 -17.23 32.31
N ASN A 740 38.31 -16.19 32.66
CA ASN A 740 39.61 -15.92 32.08
C ASN A 740 40.67 -16.88 32.66
N GLU A 741 41.90 -16.78 32.20
CA GLU A 741 43.03 -17.63 32.63
C GLU A 741 43.34 -17.54 34.12
N ASN A 742 42.90 -16.46 34.80
CA ASN A 742 43.08 -16.24 36.24
C ASN A 742 41.87 -16.75 37.04
N GLY A 743 40.84 -17.29 36.38
CA GLY A 743 39.62 -17.74 37.00
C GLY A 743 38.65 -16.61 37.38
N GLU A 744 38.80 -15.44 36.78
CA GLU A 744 37.90 -14.29 36.98
C GLU A 744 36.84 -14.24 35.90
N TYR A 745 35.62 -13.80 36.26
CA TYR A 745 34.47 -13.71 35.31
C TYR A 745 34.67 -12.54 34.35
N ASP A 746 34.54 -12.85 33.06
CA ASP A 746 34.62 -11.91 31.93
C ASP A 746 33.53 -12.25 30.92
N ALA A 747 32.44 -11.48 30.95
CA ALA A 747 31.27 -11.69 30.08
C ALA A 747 31.60 -11.61 28.60
N GLU A 748 32.51 -10.69 28.19
CA GLU A 748 32.91 -10.52 26.80
C GLU A 748 33.63 -11.78 26.27
N ARG A 749 34.42 -12.43 27.11
CA ARG A 749 35.07 -13.72 26.79
C ARG A 749 34.02 -14.80 26.52
N GLY A 750 33.04 -14.93 27.41
CA GLY A 750 31.94 -15.93 27.26
C GLY A 750 31.16 -15.72 25.96
N LEU A 751 30.83 -14.48 25.70
CA LEU A 751 30.12 -14.10 24.46
C LEU A 751 30.97 -14.41 23.20
N ALA A 752 32.28 -14.14 23.27
CA ALA A 752 33.20 -14.44 22.14
C ALA A 752 33.27 -15.93 21.87
N MET A 753 33.31 -16.77 22.92
CA MET A 753 33.32 -18.25 22.78
C MET A 753 32.01 -18.74 22.15
N LEU A 754 30.86 -18.22 22.58
CA LEU A 754 29.56 -18.57 22.00
C LEU A 754 29.44 -18.10 20.55
N ARG A 755 29.93 -16.92 20.25
CA ARG A 755 29.94 -16.38 18.87
C ARG A 755 30.79 -17.25 17.94
N LYS A 756 31.99 -17.69 18.43
CA LYS A 756 32.87 -18.60 17.72
C LYS A 756 32.14 -19.90 17.31
N UNK A 757 31.47 -20.39 18.19
CA UNK A 757 30.74 -21.59 17.90
C UNK A 757 29.56 -21.40 17.02
N UNK A 758 28.96 -20.31 17.06
CA UNK A 758 27.86 -20.02 16.23
C UNK A 758 28.22 -19.70 14.82
N UNK A 759 29.36 -19.20 14.67
CA UNK A 759 29.90 -18.94 13.36
C UNK A 759 30.35 -20.16 12.66
N UNK A 760 30.71 -21.03 13.35
CA UNK A 760 31.08 -22.33 12.86
C UNK A 760 29.93 -23.21 12.52
N UNK A 761 28.97 -23.11 13.14
CA UNK A 761 27.76 -23.76 12.89
C UNK A 761 26.95 -23.12 11.78
N UNK A 762 27.19 -21.96 11.61
CA UNK A 762 26.53 -21.21 10.55
C UNK A 762 27.27 -21.23 9.24
N UNK A 763 28.38 -21.57 9.39
CA UNK A 763 29.21 -21.74 8.23
C UNK A 763 29.13 -23.03 7.73
#